data_5c33edd8699c38ca3ef35409113dddac
#
_entry.id   5c33edd8699c38ca3ef35409113dddac
#
_cell.length_a   1.000
_cell.length_b   1.000
_cell.length_c   1.000
_cell.angle_alpha   90.00
_cell.angle_beta   90.00
_cell.angle_gamma   90.00
#
_symmetry.space_group_name_H-M   'P 1'
#
loop_
_entity.id
_entity.type
_entity.pdbx_description
1 polymer ?
#
loop_
_entity_poly.entity_id
_entity_poly.type
_entity_poly.pdbx_seq_one_letter_code
_entity_poly.pdbx_strand_id
1 'polypeptide(L)'
;MNENILWLHELRLADLARVGGKNSSLGEMIGNLAGLGVSVPGGYATTAEAFKDFIAHNDLSKRIFDKLATLDVEDVNALTAAGKEIRSWVIDAPLQPQLDQDIRTAYAKLSADNGGGDVAVAVRSSATAEDLPDASFAGQQETFLNVTGADDVVHKVKEVFASLYNDRAIAYRVHHGFKHEDVFLSAGVQLMVRSGVGSSGVLFTLDTESGFRDVVFVTSSFGLGEMVVQGAVNPDEYYVYKPTLQAGKPAILRRSLGSKAIRMVYSDVPGERVKIEDTPAELRNTFSISDEDVQELSKQALVIEKHYGRPMDIEWAKDGVSGKLFIVQARPETVKSRSHATQIERFALTEKGGNVLAEGRAVGAKIGSGVARVVKTLDDMNRVQPGDVLIADMTDPDWEPVMKRASAIVTNRGGRTCHAAIIARELGVPAVVGSGNATKVIEDGQLVTVSCAEGDTGFIYEGKLGFERTTTDLGNMPPAPLKIMMNVANPERAFDFGQLPNAGIGLARLEMIIASHIGIHPNALLEYDRQDAATKKKIDEKIAGYSDPVGFYVDRLAEGIATLTASVAPNAVIVRLSDFKSNEYANLIGGSNYEPHEENPMIGFRGASRYVDPSFSAAFALECKAVLRVRNEMGLDNLWVMIPFVRTLEEGRKVIEVLEQNGLKQGENGLKIIMMCEVPSNALLADEFLEIFDGFSIGSNDLTQLSLGLDRDSSIVAHLFDERNPAVKKLLSMAIKAARAKGKYVGICGQGPSDHPDLAEWLMQEGIESVSLNPDTVVDTWLRLAKLKANG
;
A
#
# COMPACT_ATOMS: atom_id res chain seq x y z
N MET A 1 33.03 9.11 -36.21
CA MET A 1 32.29 10.35 -35.83
C MET A 1 31.47 9.99 -34.62
N ASN A 2 31.64 10.71 -33.52
CA ASN A 2 30.82 10.47 -32.32
C ASN A 2 29.40 10.87 -32.68
N GLU A 3 28.45 9.95 -32.52
CA GLU A 3 27.03 10.24 -32.75
C GLU A 3 26.51 11.12 -31.57
N ASN A 4 26.00 12.30 -31.90
CA ASN A 4 25.42 13.21 -30.92
C ASN A 4 24.03 12.77 -30.44
N ILE A 5 23.30 12.05 -31.30
CA ILE A 5 21.91 11.62 -31.11
C ILE A 5 21.80 10.11 -31.34
N LEU A 6 21.03 9.47 -30.46
CA LEU A 6 20.65 8.05 -30.58
C LEU A 6 19.13 7.91 -30.40
N TRP A 7 18.48 7.11 -31.23
CA TRP A 7 17.05 6.84 -31.12
C TRP A 7 16.78 5.86 -29.98
N LEU A 8 15.75 6.08 -29.19
CA LEU A 8 15.43 5.22 -28.03
C LEU A 8 15.27 3.75 -28.42
N HIS A 9 14.68 3.45 -29.61
CA HIS A 9 14.51 2.06 -30.06
C HIS A 9 15.80 1.33 -30.40
N GLU A 10 16.89 2.05 -30.59
CA GLU A 10 18.24 1.49 -30.86
C GLU A 10 19.01 1.17 -29.58
N LEU A 11 18.60 1.76 -28.45
CA LEU A 11 19.29 1.67 -27.16
C LEU A 11 18.99 0.36 -26.41
N ARG A 12 19.93 -0.03 -25.60
CA ARG A 12 19.84 -1.17 -24.67
C ARG A 12 20.48 -0.81 -23.32
N LEU A 13 20.31 -1.67 -22.32
CA LEU A 13 20.94 -1.47 -21.00
C LEU A 13 22.46 -1.30 -21.06
N ALA A 14 23.10 -1.93 -22.04
CA ALA A 14 24.54 -1.79 -22.27
C ALA A 14 24.98 -0.35 -22.66
N ASP A 15 24.04 0.49 -23.09
CA ASP A 15 24.30 1.89 -23.48
C ASP A 15 24.24 2.89 -22.31
N LEU A 16 24.12 2.41 -21.07
CA LEU A 16 24.04 3.25 -19.86
C LEU A 16 25.14 4.32 -19.84
N ALA A 17 26.38 3.96 -20.11
CA ALA A 17 27.51 4.91 -20.14
C ALA A 17 27.40 5.96 -21.26
N ARG A 18 26.60 5.69 -22.31
CA ARG A 18 26.40 6.59 -23.46
C ARG A 18 25.22 7.54 -23.29
N VAL A 19 24.14 7.07 -22.65
CA VAL A 19 22.85 7.82 -22.61
C VAL A 19 22.22 7.89 -21.22
N GLY A 20 22.89 7.39 -20.19
CA GLY A 20 22.38 7.35 -18.82
C GLY A 20 21.32 6.28 -18.57
N GLY A 21 20.96 6.09 -17.31
CA GLY A 21 20.10 5.00 -16.84
C GLY A 21 18.68 5.04 -17.39
N LYS A 22 18.01 6.19 -17.33
CA LYS A 22 16.62 6.33 -17.82
C LYS A 22 16.49 6.05 -19.31
N ASN A 23 17.35 6.63 -20.15
CA ASN A 23 17.28 6.46 -21.60
C ASN A 23 17.63 5.03 -22.03
N SER A 24 18.62 4.41 -21.39
CA SER A 24 18.97 3.01 -21.66
C SER A 24 17.85 2.04 -21.27
N SER A 25 17.18 2.30 -20.14
CA SER A 25 16.01 1.52 -19.69
C SER A 25 14.82 1.67 -20.64
N LEU A 26 14.51 2.89 -21.09
CA LEU A 26 13.47 3.12 -22.10
C LEU A 26 13.75 2.35 -23.39
N GLY A 27 14.98 2.44 -23.89
CA GLY A 27 15.40 1.72 -25.10
C GLY A 27 15.32 0.21 -24.95
N GLU A 28 15.72 -0.32 -23.80
CA GLU A 28 15.60 -1.74 -23.47
C GLU A 28 14.15 -2.22 -23.57
N MET A 29 13.22 -1.46 -22.95
CA MET A 29 11.79 -1.80 -22.98
C MET A 29 11.21 -1.71 -24.40
N ILE A 30 11.54 -0.65 -25.16
CA ILE A 30 11.09 -0.51 -26.56
C ILE A 30 11.57 -1.67 -27.41
N GLY A 31 12.86 -2.02 -27.29
CA GLY A 31 13.47 -3.04 -28.14
C GLY A 31 13.05 -4.47 -27.82
N ASN A 32 12.93 -4.80 -26.53
CA ASN A 32 12.77 -6.18 -26.09
C ASN A 32 11.36 -6.51 -25.56
N LEU A 33 10.57 -5.53 -25.13
CA LEU A 33 9.30 -5.78 -24.47
C LEU A 33 8.07 -5.33 -25.26
N ALA A 34 8.25 -4.55 -26.35
CA ALA A 34 7.13 -4.11 -27.18
C ALA A 34 6.32 -5.28 -27.76
N GLY A 35 7.00 -6.33 -28.21
CA GLY A 35 6.37 -7.57 -28.69
C GLY A 35 5.65 -8.39 -27.62
N LEU A 36 5.88 -8.07 -26.34
CA LEU A 36 5.23 -8.69 -25.17
C LEU A 36 4.11 -7.82 -24.58
N GLY A 37 3.72 -6.76 -25.29
CA GLY A 37 2.60 -5.90 -24.89
C GLY A 37 2.96 -4.67 -24.09
N VAL A 38 4.24 -4.41 -23.79
CA VAL A 38 4.68 -3.19 -23.11
C VAL A 38 4.75 -2.05 -24.13
N SER A 39 3.98 -0.99 -23.89
CA SER A 39 3.95 0.19 -24.74
C SER A 39 4.77 1.32 -24.12
N VAL A 40 5.76 1.82 -24.85
CA VAL A 40 6.63 2.93 -24.42
C VAL A 40 6.62 4.01 -25.48
N PRO A 41 6.45 5.32 -25.13
CA PRO A 41 6.54 6.39 -26.10
C PRO A 41 7.93 6.46 -26.74
N GLY A 42 7.99 6.65 -28.05
CA GLY A 42 9.24 6.82 -28.78
C GLY A 42 9.93 8.15 -28.50
N GLY A 43 11.14 8.29 -29.05
CA GLY A 43 11.94 9.49 -28.91
C GLY A 43 13.41 9.24 -29.24
N TYR A 44 14.26 10.18 -28.85
CA TYR A 44 15.70 10.11 -29.01
C TYR A 44 16.43 10.67 -27.78
N ALA A 45 17.71 10.46 -27.69
CA ALA A 45 18.55 10.96 -26.62
C ALA A 45 19.83 11.60 -27.16
N THR A 46 20.30 12.66 -26.55
CA THR A 46 21.69 13.12 -26.75
C THR A 46 22.64 12.18 -26.07
N THR A 47 23.89 12.08 -26.54
CA THR A 47 24.88 11.23 -25.88
C THR A 47 25.63 11.95 -24.76
N ALA A 48 26.15 11.20 -23.80
CA ALA A 48 27.07 11.72 -22.76
C ALA A 48 28.32 12.35 -23.37
N GLU A 49 28.77 11.84 -24.53
CA GLU A 49 29.91 12.43 -25.24
C GLU A 49 29.57 13.81 -25.81
N ALA A 50 28.34 13.97 -26.36
CA ALA A 50 27.87 15.29 -26.82
C ALA A 50 27.85 16.32 -25.67
N PHE A 51 27.51 15.91 -24.45
CA PHE A 51 27.58 16.76 -23.26
C PHE A 51 29.04 17.11 -22.92
N LYS A 52 29.95 16.15 -22.91
CA LYS A 52 31.39 16.39 -22.67
C LYS A 52 31.96 17.35 -23.68
N ASP A 53 31.67 17.13 -24.96
CA ASP A 53 32.14 17.98 -26.05
C ASP A 53 31.55 19.40 -25.92
N PHE A 54 30.30 19.56 -25.48
CA PHE A 54 29.68 20.85 -25.21
C PHE A 54 30.40 21.60 -24.08
N ILE A 55 30.71 20.96 -22.97
CA ILE A 55 31.43 21.54 -21.82
C ILE A 55 32.86 21.90 -22.22
N ALA A 56 33.53 21.05 -23.01
CA ALA A 56 34.90 21.29 -23.48
C ALA A 56 35.00 22.42 -24.54
N HIS A 57 34.06 22.45 -25.51
CA HIS A 57 33.97 23.44 -26.55
C HIS A 57 33.88 24.88 -26.00
N ASN A 58 33.22 25.03 -24.85
CA ASN A 58 33.02 26.34 -24.20
C ASN A 58 34.03 26.63 -23.08
N ASP A 59 35.10 25.86 -22.96
CA ASP A 59 36.14 25.99 -21.89
C ASP A 59 35.56 25.95 -20.47
N LEU A 60 34.41 25.32 -20.27
CA LEU A 60 33.68 25.27 -19.00
C LEU A 60 34.26 24.26 -18.01
N SER A 61 34.92 23.19 -18.47
CA SER A 61 35.38 22.09 -17.61
C SER A 61 36.24 22.58 -16.45
N LYS A 62 37.30 23.30 -16.75
CA LYS A 62 38.21 23.82 -15.70
C LYS A 62 37.48 24.77 -14.77
N ARG A 63 36.69 25.69 -15.32
CA ARG A 63 35.98 26.71 -14.56
C ARG A 63 34.97 26.11 -13.58
N ILE A 64 34.26 25.08 -13.99
CA ILE A 64 33.28 24.37 -13.16
C ILE A 64 33.99 23.59 -12.06
N PHE A 65 35.00 22.77 -12.41
CA PHE A 65 35.66 21.91 -11.43
C PHE A 65 36.49 22.70 -10.42
N ASP A 66 37.15 23.79 -10.81
CA ASP A 66 37.86 24.71 -9.89
C ASP A 66 36.88 25.32 -8.87
N LYS A 67 35.64 25.66 -9.30
CA LYS A 67 34.59 26.18 -8.43
C LYS A 67 34.11 25.14 -7.42
N LEU A 68 33.82 23.91 -7.91
CA LEU A 68 33.33 22.83 -7.09
C LEU A 68 34.37 22.27 -6.12
N ALA A 69 35.65 22.28 -6.48
CA ALA A 69 36.75 21.79 -5.64
C ALA A 69 36.90 22.53 -4.31
N THR A 70 36.48 23.79 -4.26
CA THR A 70 36.57 24.65 -3.05
C THR A 70 35.25 24.83 -2.33
N LEU A 71 34.18 24.15 -2.80
CA LEU A 71 32.84 24.33 -2.29
C LEU A 71 32.59 23.43 -1.07
N ASP A 72 32.18 24.04 0.04
CA ASP A 72 31.59 23.32 1.17
C ASP A 72 30.09 23.12 0.91
N VAL A 73 29.68 21.87 0.68
CA VAL A 73 28.27 21.52 0.39
C VAL A 73 27.35 21.57 1.62
N GLU A 74 27.92 21.63 2.82
CA GLU A 74 27.16 21.84 4.06
C GLU A 74 26.78 23.32 4.26
N ASP A 75 27.47 24.25 3.61
CA ASP A 75 27.06 25.65 3.54
C ASP A 75 26.04 25.83 2.43
N VAL A 76 24.77 25.83 2.80
CA VAL A 76 23.63 25.93 1.87
C VAL A 76 23.70 27.20 1.01
N ASN A 77 24.12 28.34 1.59
CA ASN A 77 24.21 29.59 0.85
C ASN A 77 25.32 29.55 -0.20
N ALA A 78 26.52 29.04 0.18
CA ALA A 78 27.62 28.86 -0.74
C ALA A 78 27.28 27.86 -1.87
N LEU A 79 26.59 26.76 -1.53
CA LEU A 79 26.11 25.75 -2.48
C LEU A 79 25.15 26.38 -3.50
N THR A 80 24.11 27.09 -3.02
CA THR A 80 23.11 27.75 -3.87
C THR A 80 23.74 28.80 -4.79
N ALA A 81 24.66 29.62 -4.27
CA ALA A 81 25.36 30.62 -5.08
C ALA A 81 26.23 29.97 -6.17
N ALA A 82 26.99 28.93 -5.82
CA ALA A 82 27.85 28.21 -6.75
C ALA A 82 27.02 27.46 -7.82
N GLY A 83 25.98 26.75 -7.42
CA GLY A 83 25.08 26.04 -8.33
C GLY A 83 24.42 26.98 -9.33
N LYS A 84 23.88 28.12 -8.86
CA LYS A 84 23.26 29.11 -9.73
C LYS A 84 24.27 29.71 -10.73
N GLU A 85 25.48 30.02 -10.28
CA GLU A 85 26.52 30.58 -11.14
C GLU A 85 26.95 29.58 -12.23
N ILE A 86 27.15 28.33 -11.88
CA ILE A 86 27.52 27.27 -12.85
C ILE A 86 26.40 27.04 -13.86
N ARG A 87 25.14 26.94 -13.41
CA ARG A 87 24.01 26.78 -14.31
C ARG A 87 23.90 27.92 -15.32
N SER A 88 24.13 29.18 -14.90
CA SER A 88 24.10 30.28 -15.83
C SER A 88 25.19 30.14 -16.91
N TRP A 89 26.41 29.73 -16.55
CA TRP A 89 27.47 29.49 -17.54
C TRP A 89 27.07 28.43 -18.59
N VAL A 90 26.43 27.36 -18.16
CA VAL A 90 25.97 26.29 -19.08
C VAL A 90 24.83 26.78 -19.99
N ILE A 91 23.86 27.50 -19.45
CA ILE A 91 22.70 28.01 -20.22
C ILE A 91 23.14 29.10 -21.23
N ASP A 92 24.07 29.97 -20.86
CA ASP A 92 24.53 31.06 -21.71
C ASP A 92 25.47 30.58 -22.82
N ALA A 93 26.15 29.44 -22.62
CA ALA A 93 27.07 28.89 -23.61
C ALA A 93 26.34 28.41 -24.88
N PRO A 94 26.89 28.69 -26.09
CA PRO A 94 26.28 28.18 -27.33
C PRO A 94 26.50 26.68 -27.48
N LEU A 95 25.46 25.98 -28.01
CA LEU A 95 25.69 24.59 -28.47
C LEU A 95 26.65 24.57 -29.67
N GLN A 96 27.37 23.46 -29.82
CA GLN A 96 28.13 23.27 -31.08
C GLN A 96 27.12 23.23 -32.24
N PRO A 97 27.50 23.86 -33.39
CA PRO A 97 26.59 23.91 -34.54
C PRO A 97 26.06 22.54 -35.00
N GLN A 98 26.91 21.48 -34.91
CA GLN A 98 26.50 20.14 -35.28
C GLN A 98 25.49 19.55 -34.28
N LEU A 99 25.68 19.72 -32.97
CA LEU A 99 24.76 19.23 -31.96
C LEU A 99 23.39 19.92 -32.09
N ASP A 100 23.39 21.25 -32.26
CA ASP A 100 22.14 22.01 -32.50
C ASP A 100 21.39 21.49 -33.72
N GLN A 101 22.10 21.29 -34.86
CA GLN A 101 21.50 20.76 -36.09
C GLN A 101 20.99 19.34 -35.90
N ASP A 102 21.72 18.46 -35.23
CA ASP A 102 21.32 17.07 -35.00
C ASP A 102 20.05 16.98 -34.14
N ILE A 103 19.94 17.81 -33.08
CA ILE A 103 18.72 17.90 -32.24
C ILE A 103 17.51 18.32 -33.09
N ARG A 104 17.67 19.39 -33.89
CA ARG A 104 16.59 19.90 -34.75
C ARG A 104 16.15 18.88 -35.80
N THR A 105 17.12 18.20 -36.41
CA THR A 105 16.84 17.17 -37.40
C THR A 105 16.10 15.97 -36.80
N ALA A 106 16.53 15.54 -35.61
CA ALA A 106 15.86 14.45 -34.88
C ALA A 106 14.43 14.83 -34.46
N TYR A 107 14.24 16.06 -33.96
CA TYR A 107 12.89 16.54 -33.60
C TYR A 107 11.97 16.64 -34.84
N ALA A 108 12.47 17.19 -35.96
CA ALA A 108 11.68 17.26 -37.19
C ALA A 108 11.28 15.86 -37.69
N LYS A 109 12.19 14.90 -37.63
CA LYS A 109 11.89 13.50 -37.97
C LYS A 109 10.86 12.89 -37.00
N LEU A 110 11.03 13.07 -35.71
CA LEU A 110 10.08 12.59 -34.71
C LEU A 110 8.68 13.17 -34.96
N SER A 111 8.58 14.45 -35.26
CA SER A 111 7.35 15.13 -35.61
C SER A 111 6.71 14.56 -36.89
N ALA A 112 7.49 14.37 -37.93
CA ALA A 112 7.02 13.79 -39.19
C ALA A 112 6.46 12.36 -39.02
N ASP A 113 7.16 11.54 -38.25
CA ASP A 113 6.76 10.16 -37.97
C ASP A 113 5.50 10.05 -37.06
N ASN A 114 5.08 11.14 -36.39
CA ASN A 114 3.94 11.17 -35.48
C ASN A 114 2.82 12.17 -35.90
N GLY A 115 2.56 12.27 -37.17
CA GLY A 115 1.42 13.01 -37.73
C GLY A 115 1.74 14.40 -38.27
N GLY A 116 2.99 14.82 -38.21
CA GLY A 116 3.46 16.13 -38.68
C GLY A 116 3.14 17.29 -37.72
N GLY A 117 3.71 18.46 -38.00
CA GLY A 117 3.63 19.62 -37.12
C GLY A 117 4.58 19.49 -35.90
N ASP A 118 4.47 20.41 -34.97
CA ASP A 118 5.29 20.40 -33.77
C ASP A 118 4.68 19.46 -32.70
N VAL A 119 5.25 18.25 -32.55
CA VAL A 119 4.78 17.30 -31.54
C VAL A 119 5.22 17.74 -30.16
N ALA A 120 4.37 17.49 -29.15
CA ALA A 120 4.71 17.69 -27.75
C ALA A 120 5.67 16.59 -27.26
N VAL A 121 6.75 17.00 -26.61
CA VAL A 121 7.74 16.09 -26.03
C VAL A 121 8.03 16.43 -24.57
N ALA A 122 8.50 15.44 -23.83
CA ALA A 122 9.17 15.64 -22.54
C ALA A 122 10.68 15.66 -22.79
N VAL A 123 11.36 16.67 -22.26
CA VAL A 123 12.84 16.74 -22.27
C VAL A 123 13.34 16.42 -20.87
N ARG A 124 14.04 15.29 -20.71
CA ARG A 124 14.36 14.68 -19.43
C ARG A 124 15.86 14.44 -19.29
N SER A 125 16.34 14.62 -18.07
CA SER A 125 17.71 14.23 -17.71
C SER A 125 17.85 12.71 -17.57
N SER A 126 19.01 12.20 -17.97
CA SER A 126 19.46 10.83 -17.74
C SER A 126 20.96 10.83 -17.47
N ALA A 127 21.34 10.62 -16.22
CA ALA A 127 22.73 10.65 -15.79
C ALA A 127 23.40 9.28 -15.96
N THR A 128 24.71 9.29 -16.24
CA THR A 128 25.49 8.04 -16.36
C THR A 128 25.72 7.35 -15.01
N ALA A 129 25.53 8.05 -13.90
CA ALA A 129 25.57 7.50 -12.54
C ALA A 129 24.19 7.27 -11.93
N GLU A 130 23.11 7.42 -12.73
CA GLU A 130 21.73 7.24 -12.29
C GLU A 130 21.30 5.75 -12.37
N ASP A 131 20.43 5.34 -11.44
CA ASP A 131 19.88 3.97 -11.36
C ASP A 131 20.95 2.87 -11.19
N LEU A 132 22.06 3.20 -10.54
CA LEU A 132 23.04 2.22 -10.13
C LEU A 132 22.47 1.34 -9.00
N PRO A 133 22.94 0.08 -8.84
CA PRO A 133 22.44 -0.83 -7.82
C PRO A 133 22.51 -0.28 -6.39
N ASP A 134 23.43 0.63 -6.13
CA ASP A 134 23.71 1.16 -4.80
C ASP A 134 23.45 2.67 -4.62
N ALA A 135 22.99 3.37 -5.67
CA ALA A 135 22.76 4.80 -5.61
C ALA A 135 21.61 5.21 -6.55
N SER A 136 20.58 5.82 -6.00
CA SER A 136 19.46 6.38 -6.75
C SER A 136 19.61 7.90 -6.86
N PHE A 137 19.80 8.42 -8.06
CA PHE A 137 19.78 9.87 -8.36
C PHE A 137 18.35 10.41 -8.52
N ALA A 138 17.36 9.72 -7.96
CA ALA A 138 15.95 10.06 -8.12
C ALA A 138 15.66 11.50 -7.66
N GLY A 139 14.98 12.26 -8.51
CA GLY A 139 14.54 13.62 -8.20
C GLY A 139 15.63 14.69 -8.15
N GLN A 140 16.88 14.35 -8.53
CA GLN A 140 18.01 15.29 -8.44
C GLN A 140 18.12 16.24 -9.63
N GLN A 141 17.39 15.98 -10.72
CA GLN A 141 17.55 16.65 -12.00
C GLN A 141 16.19 17.03 -12.61
N GLU A 142 16.22 17.84 -13.68
CA GLU A 142 15.03 18.46 -14.27
C GLU A 142 14.34 17.60 -15.34
N THR A 143 13.02 17.78 -15.43
CA THR A 143 12.16 17.29 -16.52
C THR A 143 11.27 18.41 -16.98
N PHE A 144 11.24 18.66 -18.28
CA PHE A 144 10.38 19.68 -18.89
C PHE A 144 9.30 19.00 -19.71
N LEU A 145 8.04 19.22 -19.33
CA LEU A 145 6.88 18.61 -19.98
C LEU A 145 6.29 19.56 -21.05
N ASN A 146 5.60 18.96 -22.00
CA ASN A 146 4.88 19.68 -23.07
C ASN A 146 5.75 20.72 -23.81
N VAL A 147 6.96 20.32 -24.18
CA VAL A 147 7.87 21.13 -24.97
C VAL A 147 7.50 20.97 -26.46
N THR A 148 7.33 22.06 -27.18
CA THR A 148 6.95 22.06 -28.59
C THR A 148 7.82 23.03 -29.41
N GLY A 149 8.17 22.61 -30.63
CA GLY A 149 9.03 23.40 -31.53
C GLY A 149 10.52 23.16 -31.31
N ALA A 150 11.28 23.16 -32.39
CA ALA A 150 12.70 22.81 -32.38
C ALA A 150 13.55 23.78 -31.52
N ASP A 151 13.22 25.06 -31.50
CA ASP A 151 13.95 26.07 -30.72
C ASP A 151 13.78 25.83 -29.23
N ASP A 152 12.56 25.52 -28.78
CA ASP A 152 12.27 25.23 -27.37
C ASP A 152 12.93 23.90 -26.92
N VAL A 153 12.89 22.88 -27.78
CA VAL A 153 13.60 21.60 -27.51
C VAL A 153 15.09 21.82 -27.32
N VAL A 154 15.74 22.57 -28.23
CA VAL A 154 17.17 22.90 -28.11
C VAL A 154 17.46 23.66 -26.79
N HIS A 155 16.63 24.64 -26.46
CA HIS A 155 16.77 25.40 -25.21
C HIS A 155 16.63 24.49 -23.98
N LYS A 156 15.65 23.58 -23.97
CA LYS A 156 15.40 22.65 -22.86
C LYS A 156 16.50 21.58 -22.74
N VAL A 157 17.11 21.17 -23.80
CA VAL A 157 18.31 20.31 -23.74
C VAL A 157 19.44 21.01 -22.99
N LYS A 158 19.68 22.30 -23.21
CA LYS A 158 20.67 23.09 -22.45
C LYS A 158 20.30 23.20 -20.97
N GLU A 159 19.03 23.46 -20.65
CA GLU A 159 18.57 23.50 -19.27
C GLU A 159 18.74 22.14 -18.57
N VAL A 160 18.48 21.02 -19.29
CA VAL A 160 18.79 19.69 -18.78
C VAL A 160 20.27 19.52 -18.49
N PHE A 161 21.16 19.95 -19.39
CA PHE A 161 22.60 19.92 -19.15
C PHE A 161 23.00 20.73 -17.92
N ALA A 162 22.39 21.91 -17.72
CA ALA A 162 22.61 22.74 -16.55
C ALA A 162 22.14 22.07 -15.25
N SER A 163 21.11 21.24 -15.30
CA SER A 163 20.52 20.59 -14.12
C SER A 163 21.50 19.62 -13.40
N LEU A 164 22.57 19.18 -14.05
CA LEU A 164 23.66 18.44 -13.39
C LEU A 164 24.29 19.23 -12.23
N TYR A 165 24.16 20.55 -12.28
CA TYR A 165 24.71 21.48 -11.32
C TYR A 165 23.61 22.14 -10.46
N ASN A 166 22.47 21.48 -10.30
CA ASN A 166 21.49 21.79 -9.26
C ASN A 166 22.12 21.53 -7.90
N ASP A 167 21.77 22.33 -6.90
CA ASP A 167 22.31 22.28 -5.55
C ASP A 167 22.27 20.86 -4.97
N ARG A 168 21.12 20.21 -5.08
CA ARG A 168 20.88 18.83 -4.67
C ARG A 168 21.75 17.81 -5.43
N ALA A 169 21.96 18.00 -6.73
CA ALA A 169 22.78 17.11 -7.54
C ALA A 169 24.28 17.24 -7.20
N ILE A 170 24.75 18.47 -6.88
CA ILE A 170 26.11 18.70 -6.38
C ILE A 170 26.31 18.04 -5.02
N ALA A 171 25.43 18.32 -4.05
CA ALA A 171 25.49 17.74 -2.71
C ALA A 171 25.42 16.21 -2.72
N TYR A 172 24.52 15.64 -3.52
CA TYR A 172 24.38 14.19 -3.66
C TYR A 172 25.70 13.52 -4.10
N ARG A 173 26.35 14.06 -5.14
CA ARG A 173 27.64 13.50 -5.60
C ARG A 173 28.71 13.51 -4.51
N VAL A 174 28.80 14.60 -3.77
CA VAL A 174 29.77 14.72 -2.67
C VAL A 174 29.47 13.70 -1.55
N HIS A 175 28.22 13.63 -1.10
CA HIS A 175 27.81 12.72 -0.02
C HIS A 175 28.00 11.24 -0.37
N HIS A 176 27.89 10.87 -1.65
CA HIS A 176 28.05 9.48 -2.11
C HIS A 176 29.45 9.20 -2.69
N GLY A 177 30.37 10.15 -2.58
CA GLY A 177 31.76 9.98 -3.00
C GLY A 177 31.97 9.93 -4.52
N PHE A 178 31.01 10.41 -5.33
CA PHE A 178 31.18 10.55 -6.77
C PHE A 178 32.03 11.78 -7.10
N LYS A 179 33.01 11.61 -7.98
CA LYS A 179 33.72 12.74 -8.52
C LYS A 179 32.84 13.49 -9.53
N HIS A 180 32.86 14.82 -9.46
CA HIS A 180 32.08 15.65 -10.38
C HIS A 180 32.44 15.44 -11.84
N GLU A 181 33.68 15.12 -12.12
CA GLU A 181 34.24 14.89 -13.46
C GLU A 181 33.90 13.56 -14.08
N ASP A 182 33.39 12.61 -13.31
CA ASP A 182 33.04 11.25 -13.75
C ASP A 182 31.52 11.08 -14.05
N VAL A 183 30.70 12.08 -13.76
CA VAL A 183 29.25 12.04 -13.95
C VAL A 183 28.83 12.94 -15.11
N PHE A 184 28.18 12.35 -16.11
CA PHE A 184 27.75 13.02 -17.33
C PHE A 184 26.24 12.91 -17.51
N LEU A 185 25.70 13.80 -18.36
CA LEU A 185 24.26 13.82 -18.68
C LEU A 185 24.00 13.49 -20.15
N SER A 186 22.89 12.85 -20.33
CA SER A 186 22.16 12.75 -21.59
C SER A 186 20.80 13.41 -21.43
N ALA A 187 20.33 14.11 -22.43
CA ALA A 187 18.98 14.63 -22.50
C ALA A 187 18.12 13.71 -23.35
N GLY A 188 17.12 13.08 -22.74
CA GLY A 188 16.12 12.29 -23.45
C GLY A 188 14.99 13.19 -23.95
N VAL A 189 14.64 13.09 -25.22
CA VAL A 189 13.50 13.77 -25.86
C VAL A 189 12.47 12.70 -26.20
N GLN A 190 11.41 12.61 -25.42
CA GLN A 190 10.40 11.54 -25.49
C GLN A 190 9.04 12.12 -25.84
N LEU A 191 8.30 11.46 -26.73
CA LEU A 191 6.92 11.85 -27.04
C LEU A 191 6.05 11.91 -25.80
N MET A 192 5.29 13.00 -25.66
CA MET A 192 4.31 13.12 -24.58
C MET A 192 3.11 12.19 -24.80
N VAL A 193 2.67 11.55 -23.73
CA VAL A 193 1.36 10.90 -23.67
C VAL A 193 0.33 11.96 -23.28
N ARG A 194 -0.82 12.03 -23.97
CA ARG A 194 -1.87 13.02 -23.71
C ARG A 194 -2.65 12.71 -22.42
N SER A 195 -1.94 12.53 -21.33
CA SER A 195 -2.52 12.27 -20.02
C SER A 195 -3.11 13.52 -19.36
N GLY A 196 -2.83 14.72 -19.88
CA GLY A 196 -3.50 15.95 -19.44
C GLY A 196 -5.03 15.88 -19.55
N VAL A 197 -5.56 15.10 -20.50
CA VAL A 197 -6.98 14.76 -20.62
C VAL A 197 -7.27 13.29 -20.30
N GLY A 198 -6.34 12.61 -19.68
CA GLY A 198 -6.40 11.21 -19.23
C GLY A 198 -5.98 11.09 -17.78
N SER A 199 -5.14 10.09 -17.51
CA SER A 199 -4.66 9.77 -16.18
C SER A 199 -3.20 9.33 -16.22
N SER A 200 -2.55 9.35 -15.06
CA SER A 200 -1.18 8.92 -14.91
C SER A 200 -0.90 8.50 -13.47
N GLY A 201 0.22 7.87 -13.25
CA GLY A 201 0.60 7.44 -11.92
C GLY A 201 1.92 6.69 -11.88
N VAL A 202 2.16 6.05 -10.75
CA VAL A 202 3.29 5.16 -10.54
C VAL A 202 2.79 3.80 -10.06
N LEU A 203 3.57 2.79 -10.31
CA LEU A 203 3.30 1.45 -9.79
C LEU A 203 4.60 0.78 -9.33
N PHE A 204 4.46 -0.12 -8.37
CA PHE A 204 5.55 -0.92 -7.82
C PHE A 204 5.20 -2.39 -7.93
N THR A 205 6.16 -3.23 -8.28
CA THR A 205 5.92 -4.68 -8.35
C THR A 205 6.14 -5.39 -7.01
N LEU A 206 5.90 -4.69 -5.93
CA LEU A 206 5.79 -5.16 -4.56
C LEU A 206 4.97 -4.17 -3.73
N ASP A 207 4.56 -4.58 -2.53
CA ASP A 207 4.03 -3.62 -1.54
C ASP A 207 5.16 -2.78 -0.94
N THR A 208 5.08 -1.47 -1.10
CA THR A 208 6.13 -0.53 -0.66
C THR A 208 6.23 -0.39 0.86
N GLU A 209 5.23 -0.84 1.61
CA GLU A 209 5.23 -0.78 3.08
C GLU A 209 5.83 -2.05 3.69
N SER A 210 5.27 -3.20 3.38
CA SER A 210 5.69 -4.48 3.94
C SER A 210 6.83 -5.15 3.15
N GLY A 211 6.96 -4.83 1.86
CA GLY A 211 7.85 -5.56 0.94
C GLY A 211 7.25 -6.86 0.41
N PHE A 212 5.93 -7.09 0.60
CA PHE A 212 5.25 -8.28 0.09
C PHE A 212 5.36 -8.36 -1.43
N ARG A 213 5.86 -9.49 -1.93
CA ARG A 213 6.29 -9.64 -3.33
C ARG A 213 5.20 -10.02 -4.30
N ASP A 214 4.11 -10.61 -3.83
CA ASP A 214 3.08 -11.19 -4.70
C ASP A 214 1.98 -10.19 -5.09
N VAL A 215 2.23 -8.89 -4.93
CA VAL A 215 1.34 -7.83 -5.39
C VAL A 215 2.02 -6.82 -6.29
N VAL A 216 1.22 -6.17 -7.14
CA VAL A 216 1.55 -4.90 -7.80
C VAL A 216 0.76 -3.81 -7.09
N PHE A 217 1.45 -2.79 -6.61
CA PHE A 217 0.84 -1.60 -6.03
C PHE A 217 0.77 -0.50 -7.08
N VAL A 218 -0.43 -0.04 -7.42
CA VAL A 218 -0.69 0.96 -8.47
C VAL A 218 -1.29 2.20 -7.86
N THR A 219 -0.75 3.37 -8.20
CA THR A 219 -1.37 4.66 -7.91
C THR A 219 -1.82 5.35 -9.18
N SER A 220 -2.87 6.15 -9.10
CA SER A 220 -3.46 6.83 -10.24
C SER A 220 -4.08 8.17 -9.87
N SER A 221 -3.92 9.17 -10.75
CA SER A 221 -4.61 10.45 -10.66
C SER A 221 -4.93 10.99 -12.05
N PHE A 222 -5.85 11.94 -12.14
CA PHE A 222 -6.13 12.66 -13.37
C PHE A 222 -4.99 13.60 -13.73
N GLY A 223 -4.73 13.74 -15.03
CA GLY A 223 -3.74 14.68 -15.56
C GLY A 223 -2.34 14.10 -15.69
N LEU A 224 -1.35 14.98 -15.75
CA LEU A 224 0.06 14.64 -15.89
C LEU A 224 0.65 14.05 -14.60
N GLY A 225 1.56 13.08 -14.74
CA GLY A 225 2.12 12.27 -13.64
C GLY A 225 2.95 13.05 -12.63
N GLU A 226 3.41 14.23 -12.98
CA GLU A 226 4.25 15.05 -12.11
C GLU A 226 3.61 15.32 -10.74
N MET A 227 2.28 15.51 -10.69
CA MET A 227 1.55 15.72 -9.43
C MET A 227 1.60 14.51 -8.49
N VAL A 228 1.61 13.30 -9.04
CA VAL A 228 1.72 12.06 -8.26
C VAL A 228 3.16 11.87 -7.78
N VAL A 229 4.13 12.04 -8.68
CA VAL A 229 5.56 11.88 -8.38
C VAL A 229 6.04 12.89 -7.33
N GLN A 230 5.60 14.15 -7.44
CA GLN A 230 5.93 15.19 -6.46
C GLN A 230 5.15 15.07 -5.14
N GLY A 231 4.12 14.21 -5.09
CA GLY A 231 3.26 14.06 -3.92
C GLY A 231 2.33 15.24 -3.67
N ALA A 232 2.04 16.02 -4.70
CA ALA A 232 1.14 17.18 -4.62
C ALA A 232 -0.35 16.77 -4.60
N VAL A 233 -0.65 15.52 -4.88
CA VAL A 233 -2.02 14.98 -4.95
C VAL A 233 -2.11 13.67 -4.15
N ASN A 234 -3.27 13.42 -3.55
CA ASN A 234 -3.60 12.13 -2.95
C ASN A 234 -4.26 11.26 -4.02
N PRO A 235 -3.54 10.28 -4.60
CA PRO A 235 -4.01 9.49 -5.72
C PRO A 235 -4.96 8.37 -5.28
N ASP A 236 -5.65 7.75 -6.25
CA ASP A 236 -6.26 6.45 -6.08
C ASP A 236 -5.17 5.39 -5.91
N GLU A 237 -5.45 4.35 -5.11
CA GLU A 237 -4.53 3.26 -4.85
C GLU A 237 -5.18 1.91 -5.12
N TYR A 238 -4.41 0.99 -5.71
CA TYR A 238 -4.87 -0.36 -6.03
C TYR A 238 -3.79 -1.39 -5.66
N TYR A 239 -4.24 -2.54 -5.16
CA TYR A 239 -3.39 -3.71 -4.95
C TYR A 239 -3.84 -4.84 -5.85
N VAL A 240 -2.96 -5.35 -6.69
CA VAL A 240 -3.25 -6.42 -7.66
C VAL A 240 -2.43 -7.65 -7.31
N TYR A 241 -3.08 -8.79 -7.13
CA TYR A 241 -2.43 -10.03 -6.74
C TYR A 241 -1.86 -10.75 -7.97
N LYS A 242 -0.55 -10.92 -8.01
CA LYS A 242 0.17 -11.46 -9.17
C LYS A 242 -0.27 -12.88 -9.57
N PRO A 243 -0.41 -13.85 -8.63
CA PRO A 243 -0.77 -15.21 -9.00
C PRO A 243 -2.14 -15.31 -9.72
N THR A 244 -3.16 -14.63 -9.24
CA THR A 244 -4.47 -14.64 -9.87
C THR A 244 -4.50 -13.86 -11.18
N LEU A 245 -3.75 -12.76 -11.28
CA LEU A 245 -3.55 -12.02 -12.53
C LEU A 245 -2.92 -12.90 -13.61
N GLN A 246 -1.87 -13.65 -13.26
CA GLN A 246 -1.21 -14.59 -14.17
C GLN A 246 -2.11 -15.74 -14.59
N ALA A 247 -3.04 -16.14 -13.74
CA ALA A 247 -4.08 -17.12 -14.04
C ALA A 247 -5.25 -16.56 -14.87
N GLY A 248 -5.22 -15.28 -15.27
CA GLY A 248 -6.27 -14.64 -16.06
C GLY A 248 -7.56 -14.38 -15.30
N LYS A 249 -7.51 -14.30 -13.97
CA LYS A 249 -8.66 -14.07 -13.10
C LYS A 249 -8.71 -12.62 -12.61
N PRO A 250 -9.86 -12.13 -12.13
CA PRO A 250 -9.93 -10.86 -11.41
C PRO A 250 -8.91 -10.84 -10.26
N ALA A 251 -8.04 -9.84 -10.26
CA ALA A 251 -6.85 -9.87 -9.40
C ALA A 251 -6.73 -8.66 -8.47
N ILE A 252 -7.65 -7.70 -8.54
CA ILE A 252 -7.64 -6.51 -7.68
C ILE A 252 -8.10 -6.92 -6.28
N LEU A 253 -7.16 -6.91 -5.33
CA LEU A 253 -7.43 -7.23 -3.93
C LEU A 253 -8.09 -6.07 -3.19
N ARG A 254 -7.73 -4.83 -3.53
CA ARG A 254 -8.17 -3.64 -2.80
C ARG A 254 -8.06 -2.39 -3.65
N ARG A 255 -9.02 -1.48 -3.46
CA ARG A 255 -9.05 -0.14 -4.06
C ARG A 255 -9.25 0.91 -2.97
N SER A 256 -8.61 2.06 -3.12
CA SER A 256 -8.80 3.22 -2.26
C SER A 256 -8.96 4.46 -3.12
N LEU A 257 -10.07 5.17 -2.95
CA LEU A 257 -10.34 6.40 -3.67
C LEU A 257 -9.54 7.55 -3.05
N GLY A 258 -8.68 8.19 -3.84
CA GLY A 258 -7.95 9.38 -3.46
C GLY A 258 -8.79 10.64 -3.56
N SER A 259 -8.40 11.69 -2.85
CA SER A 259 -9.09 12.99 -2.95
C SER A 259 -8.86 13.70 -4.28
N LYS A 260 -7.74 13.45 -4.94
CA LYS A 260 -7.36 14.00 -6.26
C LYS A 260 -7.76 15.47 -6.45
N ALA A 261 -7.50 16.29 -5.42
CA ALA A 261 -8.01 17.66 -5.33
C ALA A 261 -7.57 18.56 -6.50
N ILE A 262 -6.37 18.35 -6.98
CA ILE A 262 -5.77 19.11 -8.09
C ILE A 262 -5.26 18.17 -9.16
N ARG A 263 -5.10 18.71 -10.38
CA ARG A 263 -4.49 18.02 -11.51
C ARG A 263 -3.62 18.97 -12.32
N MET A 264 -2.62 18.46 -13.00
CA MET A 264 -1.82 19.22 -13.97
C MET A 264 -2.28 18.87 -15.37
N VAL A 265 -2.57 19.88 -16.16
CA VAL A 265 -3.03 19.76 -17.55
C VAL A 265 -2.21 20.64 -18.47
N TYR A 266 -2.32 20.44 -19.76
CA TYR A 266 -1.71 21.35 -20.73
C TYR A 266 -2.37 22.73 -20.65
N SER A 267 -1.55 23.79 -20.77
CA SER A 267 -2.03 25.16 -20.81
C SER A 267 -2.30 25.59 -22.23
N ASP A 268 -3.41 26.32 -22.41
CA ASP A 268 -3.74 26.99 -23.67
C ASP A 268 -3.20 28.44 -23.73
N VAL A 269 -2.53 28.89 -22.66
CA VAL A 269 -1.97 30.24 -22.56
C VAL A 269 -0.62 30.28 -23.25
N PRO A 270 -0.42 31.20 -24.24
CA PRO A 270 0.86 31.35 -24.91
C PRO A 270 2.03 31.58 -23.91
N GLY A 271 3.06 30.77 -24.03
CA GLY A 271 4.25 30.84 -23.13
C GLY A 271 4.15 30.01 -21.85
N GLU A 272 2.97 29.46 -21.52
CA GLU A 272 2.76 28.53 -20.42
C GLU A 272 2.55 27.12 -21.00
N ARG A 273 3.33 26.15 -20.57
CA ARG A 273 3.27 24.78 -21.10
C ARG A 273 2.23 23.91 -20.40
N VAL A 274 2.20 24.03 -19.09
CA VAL A 274 1.30 23.26 -18.21
C VAL A 274 0.74 24.18 -17.13
N LYS A 275 -0.44 23.87 -16.65
CA LYS A 275 -1.07 24.57 -15.52
C LYS A 275 -1.61 23.57 -14.51
N ILE A 276 -1.64 23.98 -13.26
CA ILE A 276 -2.31 23.26 -12.19
C ILE A 276 -3.69 23.87 -12.01
N GLU A 277 -4.70 23.02 -11.97
CA GLU A 277 -6.08 23.43 -11.74
C GLU A 277 -6.78 22.47 -10.77
N ASP A 278 -7.88 22.93 -10.19
CA ASP A 278 -8.73 22.08 -9.36
C ASP A 278 -9.32 20.96 -10.22
N THR A 279 -9.29 19.75 -9.71
CA THR A 279 -9.98 18.63 -10.36
C THR A 279 -11.49 18.86 -10.26
N PRO A 280 -12.26 18.77 -11.37
CA PRO A 280 -13.72 18.89 -11.35
C PRO A 280 -14.36 17.97 -10.29
N ALA A 281 -15.38 18.47 -9.59
CA ALA A 281 -15.98 17.77 -8.45
C ALA A 281 -16.53 16.39 -8.83
N GLU A 282 -17.10 16.26 -10.04
CA GLU A 282 -17.60 15.01 -10.61
C GLU A 282 -16.51 13.94 -10.80
N LEU A 283 -15.27 14.36 -11.06
CA LEU A 283 -14.13 13.45 -11.23
C LEU A 283 -13.49 13.06 -9.87
N ARG A 284 -13.52 13.93 -8.87
CA ARG A 284 -12.90 13.62 -7.58
C ARG A 284 -13.50 12.38 -6.93
N ASN A 285 -14.80 12.15 -7.12
CA ASN A 285 -15.55 11.05 -6.53
C ASN A 285 -15.60 9.80 -7.42
N THR A 286 -14.77 9.74 -8.47
CA THR A 286 -14.62 8.57 -9.34
C THR A 286 -13.18 8.09 -9.33
N PHE A 287 -12.98 6.80 -9.57
CA PHE A 287 -11.64 6.28 -9.81
C PHE A 287 -11.11 6.81 -11.16
N SER A 288 -9.85 7.17 -11.21
CA SER A 288 -9.23 7.81 -12.37
C SER A 288 -8.88 6.85 -13.51
N ILE A 289 -8.90 5.55 -13.25
CA ILE A 289 -8.78 4.46 -14.24
C ILE A 289 -9.71 3.31 -13.91
N SER A 290 -10.03 2.50 -14.93
CA SER A 290 -10.90 1.33 -14.77
C SER A 290 -10.13 0.13 -14.21
N ASP A 291 -10.87 -0.89 -13.74
CA ASP A 291 -10.30 -2.15 -13.27
C ASP A 291 -9.53 -2.88 -14.37
N GLU A 292 -9.98 -2.78 -15.62
CA GLU A 292 -9.29 -3.32 -16.79
C GLU A 292 -7.95 -2.63 -17.03
N ASP A 293 -7.90 -1.30 -16.90
CA ASP A 293 -6.65 -0.53 -17.00
C ASP A 293 -5.66 -0.95 -15.91
N VAL A 294 -6.13 -1.09 -14.67
CA VAL A 294 -5.30 -1.50 -13.53
C VAL A 294 -4.69 -2.88 -13.77
N GLN A 295 -5.49 -3.84 -14.26
CA GLN A 295 -5.00 -5.18 -14.55
C GLN A 295 -4.06 -5.20 -15.75
N GLU A 296 -4.33 -4.40 -16.78
CA GLU A 296 -3.45 -4.31 -17.95
C GLU A 296 -2.09 -3.68 -17.60
N LEU A 297 -2.07 -2.58 -16.84
CA LEU A 297 -0.83 -2.01 -16.30
C LEU A 297 -0.06 -3.03 -15.47
N SER A 298 -0.75 -3.78 -14.64
CA SER A 298 -0.13 -4.81 -13.80
C SER A 298 0.47 -5.95 -14.62
N LYS A 299 -0.16 -6.36 -15.74
CA LYS A 299 0.41 -7.35 -16.67
C LYS A 299 1.70 -6.83 -17.31
N GLN A 300 1.70 -5.57 -17.79
CA GLN A 300 2.90 -4.95 -18.34
C GLN A 300 4.01 -4.86 -17.29
N ALA A 301 3.68 -4.52 -16.05
CA ALA A 301 4.62 -4.49 -14.93
C ALA A 301 5.25 -5.86 -14.64
N LEU A 302 4.48 -6.94 -14.72
CA LEU A 302 5.02 -8.31 -14.56
C LEU A 302 5.97 -8.70 -15.68
N VAL A 303 5.70 -8.28 -16.91
CA VAL A 303 6.62 -8.48 -18.04
C VAL A 303 7.94 -7.76 -17.78
N ILE A 304 7.87 -6.51 -17.31
CA ILE A 304 9.05 -5.71 -16.97
C ILE A 304 9.81 -6.34 -15.79
N GLU A 305 9.13 -6.65 -14.68
CA GLU A 305 9.75 -7.31 -13.52
C GLU A 305 10.48 -8.60 -13.90
N LYS A 306 9.85 -9.43 -14.71
CA LYS A 306 10.44 -10.70 -15.19
C LYS A 306 11.69 -10.45 -16.04
N HIS A 307 11.66 -9.43 -16.89
CA HIS A 307 12.79 -9.08 -17.75
C HIS A 307 13.99 -8.59 -16.93
N TYR A 308 13.77 -7.71 -15.97
CA TYR A 308 14.83 -7.16 -15.11
C TYR A 308 15.23 -8.09 -13.95
N GLY A 309 14.43 -9.13 -13.66
CA GLY A 309 14.69 -10.12 -12.61
C GLY A 309 14.64 -9.59 -11.18
N ARG A 310 13.97 -8.45 -10.96
CA ARG A 310 13.87 -7.77 -9.66
C ARG A 310 12.63 -6.89 -9.58
N PRO A 311 12.19 -6.51 -8.37
CA PRO A 311 11.10 -5.55 -8.22
C PRO A 311 11.40 -4.21 -8.87
N MET A 312 10.37 -3.61 -9.42
CA MET A 312 10.46 -2.41 -10.24
C MET A 312 9.57 -1.29 -9.70
N ASP A 313 10.04 -0.06 -9.89
CA ASP A 313 9.34 1.21 -9.77
C ASP A 313 9.08 1.74 -11.18
N ILE A 314 7.81 1.95 -11.53
CA ILE A 314 7.39 2.20 -12.91
C ILE A 314 6.45 3.41 -12.95
N GLU A 315 6.77 4.39 -13.79
CA GLU A 315 5.87 5.50 -14.12
C GLU A 315 5.06 5.14 -15.38
N TRP A 316 3.78 5.45 -15.35
CA TRP A 316 2.85 5.16 -16.44
C TRP A 316 1.92 6.33 -16.74
N ALA A 317 1.37 6.35 -17.96
CA ALA A 317 0.40 7.34 -18.39
C ALA A 317 -0.64 6.72 -19.32
N LYS A 318 -1.90 7.18 -19.23
CA LYS A 318 -3.01 6.84 -20.12
C LYS A 318 -3.31 8.01 -21.04
N ASP A 319 -3.27 7.79 -22.32
CA ASP A 319 -3.70 8.76 -23.33
C ASP A 319 -5.22 8.93 -23.28
N GLY A 320 -5.69 10.12 -22.90
CA GLY A 320 -7.12 10.39 -22.74
C GLY A 320 -7.92 10.43 -24.03
N VAL A 321 -7.26 10.44 -25.20
CA VAL A 321 -7.92 10.42 -26.51
C VAL A 321 -8.02 9.01 -27.08
N SER A 322 -6.92 8.26 -27.07
CA SER A 322 -6.89 6.88 -27.59
C SER A 322 -7.25 5.83 -26.53
N GLY A 323 -7.22 6.18 -25.25
CA GLY A 323 -7.39 5.24 -24.14
C GLY A 323 -6.19 4.32 -23.91
N LYS A 324 -5.11 4.45 -24.68
CA LYS A 324 -3.95 3.57 -24.62
C LYS A 324 -3.07 3.86 -23.42
N LEU A 325 -2.60 2.80 -22.77
CA LEU A 325 -1.67 2.84 -21.65
C LEU A 325 -0.22 2.81 -22.14
N PHE A 326 0.64 3.60 -21.49
CA PHE A 326 2.06 3.67 -21.79
C PHE A 326 2.90 3.61 -20.51
N ILE A 327 4.01 2.91 -20.58
CA ILE A 327 5.08 2.97 -19.60
C ILE A 327 6.02 4.11 -19.99
N VAL A 328 6.22 5.07 -19.11
CA VAL A 328 7.03 6.27 -19.40
C VAL A 328 8.39 6.27 -18.73
N GLN A 329 8.58 5.44 -17.70
CA GLN A 329 9.86 5.15 -17.06
C GLN A 329 9.77 3.83 -16.28
N ALA A 330 10.87 3.09 -16.19
CA ALA A 330 11.01 1.95 -15.27
C ALA A 330 12.42 1.92 -14.69
N ARG A 331 12.51 1.66 -13.39
CA ARG A 331 13.78 1.50 -12.66
C ARG A 331 13.65 0.43 -11.58
N PRO A 332 14.77 -0.18 -11.14
CA PRO A 332 14.74 -1.09 -9.99
C PRO A 332 14.21 -0.41 -8.73
N GLU A 333 13.35 -1.12 -8.00
CA GLU A 333 12.98 -0.73 -6.65
C GLU A 333 14.16 -1.02 -5.70
N THR A 334 14.59 -0.04 -4.90
CA THR A 334 15.85 -0.13 -4.13
C THR A 334 15.66 -0.09 -2.62
N VAL A 335 14.47 0.26 -2.11
CA VAL A 335 14.21 0.44 -0.68
C VAL A 335 13.85 -0.89 -0.02
N LYS A 336 12.73 -1.48 -0.43
CA LYS A 336 12.21 -2.72 0.17
C LYS A 336 12.79 -3.99 -0.43
N SER A 337 13.23 -3.95 -1.68
CA SER A 337 13.85 -5.11 -2.32
C SER A 337 15.16 -5.58 -1.65
N ARG A 338 15.87 -4.67 -0.96
CA ARG A 338 17.11 -4.94 -0.22
C ARG A 338 16.90 -5.46 1.20
N SER A 339 15.72 -5.24 1.77
CA SER A 339 15.41 -5.70 3.13
C SER A 339 15.18 -7.21 3.15
N HIS A 340 16.23 -8.00 3.24
CA HIS A 340 16.15 -9.37 3.73
C HIS A 340 16.07 -9.28 5.26
N ALA A 341 14.96 -8.81 5.78
CA ALA A 341 14.79 -8.69 7.22
C ALA A 341 14.61 -10.09 7.82
N THR A 342 15.71 -10.65 8.33
CA THR A 342 15.66 -11.74 9.30
C THR A 342 15.15 -11.23 10.65
N GLN A 343 14.98 -9.92 10.81
CA GLN A 343 14.50 -9.29 12.04
C GLN A 343 13.28 -8.41 11.73
N ILE A 344 12.21 -8.60 12.47
CA ILE A 344 11.02 -7.76 12.43
C ILE A 344 10.99 -6.89 13.67
N GLU A 345 10.92 -5.57 13.45
CA GLU A 345 10.67 -4.58 14.50
C GLU A 345 9.19 -4.27 14.58
N ARG A 346 8.65 -4.26 15.77
CA ARG A 346 7.27 -3.87 16.05
C ARG A 346 7.24 -2.74 17.05
N PHE A 347 6.33 -1.82 16.81
CA PHE A 347 6.04 -0.70 17.68
C PHE A 347 4.59 -0.79 18.13
N ALA A 348 4.35 -0.55 19.40
CA ALA A 348 2.99 -0.49 19.95
C ALA A 348 2.89 0.63 20.97
N LEU A 349 1.82 1.42 20.91
CA LEU A 349 1.52 2.40 21.96
C LEU A 349 1.21 1.67 23.28
N THR A 350 1.81 2.10 24.38
CA THR A 350 1.53 1.55 25.72
C THR A 350 0.30 2.16 26.36
N GLU A 351 -0.09 3.35 25.88
CA GLU A 351 -1.26 4.09 26.34
C GLU A 351 -2.31 4.14 25.20
N LYS A 352 -3.53 3.72 25.49
CA LYS A 352 -4.66 3.81 24.55
C LYS A 352 -5.47 5.09 24.85
N GLY A 353 -5.91 5.79 23.79
CA GLY A 353 -6.86 6.90 23.90
C GLY A 353 -6.24 8.29 23.97
N GLY A 354 -5.08 8.51 23.36
CA GLY A 354 -4.55 9.87 23.13
C GLY A 354 -5.49 10.71 22.25
N ASN A 355 -5.49 12.03 22.46
CA ASN A 355 -6.23 12.96 21.61
C ASN A 355 -5.59 12.98 20.21
N VAL A 356 -6.33 12.60 19.18
CA VAL A 356 -5.90 12.62 17.77
C VAL A 356 -6.04 14.05 17.24
N LEU A 357 -4.93 14.64 16.84
CA LEU A 357 -4.89 15.99 16.25
C LEU A 357 -5.12 15.95 14.74
N ALA A 358 -4.54 14.99 14.07
CA ALA A 358 -4.67 14.77 12.63
C ALA A 358 -4.42 13.30 12.29
N GLU A 359 -4.87 12.88 11.11
CA GLU A 359 -4.65 11.56 10.56
C GLU A 359 -4.34 11.63 9.06
N GLY A 360 -3.71 10.60 8.52
CA GLY A 360 -3.39 10.50 7.10
C GLY A 360 -2.94 9.09 6.73
N ARG A 361 -2.27 8.91 5.60
CA ARG A 361 -1.71 7.61 5.19
C ARG A 361 -0.43 7.33 5.96
N ALA A 362 -0.37 6.18 6.61
CA ALA A 362 0.84 5.70 7.28
C ALA A 362 1.91 5.28 6.26
N VAL A 363 3.14 5.64 6.55
CA VAL A 363 4.36 5.23 5.84
C VAL A 363 5.32 4.61 6.85
N GLY A 364 5.62 3.34 6.65
CA GLY A 364 6.30 2.51 7.63
C GLY A 364 5.34 2.03 8.73
N ALA A 365 5.90 1.34 9.74
CA ALA A 365 5.15 0.76 10.87
C ALA A 365 5.73 1.20 12.23
N LYS A 366 6.42 2.34 12.25
CA LYS A 366 7.09 2.87 13.44
C LYS A 366 6.28 3.96 14.15
N ILE A 367 6.74 4.30 15.34
CA ILE A 367 6.24 5.42 16.13
C ILE A 367 7.41 6.36 16.40
N GLY A 368 7.18 7.66 16.20
CA GLY A 368 8.14 8.70 16.53
C GLY A 368 7.47 9.82 17.33
N SER A 369 8.18 10.42 18.26
CA SER A 369 7.66 11.54 19.06
C SER A 369 8.68 12.64 19.19
N GLY A 370 8.22 13.87 19.25
CA GLY A 370 9.07 15.04 19.38
C GLY A 370 8.28 16.34 19.41
N VAL A 371 9.02 17.43 19.32
CA VAL A 371 8.44 18.77 19.20
C VAL A 371 8.05 19.01 17.75
N ALA A 372 6.79 19.36 17.52
CA ALA A 372 6.30 19.68 16.19
C ALA A 372 6.94 20.97 15.66
N ARG A 373 7.48 20.90 14.45
CA ARG A 373 8.00 22.04 13.72
C ARG A 373 7.21 22.21 12.43
N VAL A 374 6.36 23.21 12.43
CA VAL A 374 5.58 23.57 11.25
C VAL A 374 6.43 24.43 10.33
N VAL A 375 6.91 23.82 9.25
CA VAL A 375 7.80 24.43 8.26
C VAL A 375 7.02 24.78 7.01
N LYS A 376 7.03 26.07 6.65
CA LYS A 376 6.27 26.57 5.50
C LYS A 376 7.15 26.87 4.29
N THR A 377 8.39 27.20 4.51
CA THR A 377 9.36 27.57 3.48
C THR A 377 10.72 26.94 3.77
N LEU A 378 11.59 26.91 2.76
CA LEU A 378 12.97 26.42 2.88
C LEU A 378 13.76 27.19 3.94
N ASP A 379 13.48 28.49 4.10
CA ASP A 379 14.16 29.35 5.08
C ASP A 379 13.86 28.94 6.53
N ASP A 380 12.70 28.31 6.76
CA ASP A 380 12.28 27.83 8.09
C ASP A 380 12.94 26.51 8.50
N MET A 381 13.62 25.82 7.59
CA MET A 381 14.20 24.48 7.83
C MET A 381 15.21 24.45 8.96
N ASN A 382 15.96 25.55 9.15
CA ASN A 382 16.97 25.65 10.21
C ASN A 382 16.39 25.56 11.63
N ARG A 383 15.07 25.69 11.77
CA ARG A 383 14.37 25.60 13.05
C ARG A 383 14.18 24.15 13.52
N VAL A 384 14.26 23.18 12.60
CA VAL A 384 14.11 21.76 12.91
C VAL A 384 15.38 21.21 13.55
N GLN A 385 15.28 20.78 14.78
CA GLN A 385 16.36 20.17 15.54
C GLN A 385 16.30 18.64 15.47
N PRO A 386 17.42 17.92 15.70
CA PRO A 386 17.40 16.46 15.79
C PRO A 386 16.38 15.97 16.82
N GLY A 387 15.49 15.07 16.37
CA GLY A 387 14.40 14.51 17.19
C GLY A 387 13.08 15.27 17.15
N ASP A 388 13.00 16.40 16.44
CA ASP A 388 11.73 17.09 16.20
C ASP A 388 10.84 16.32 15.20
N VAL A 389 9.56 16.61 15.19
CA VAL A 389 8.60 16.13 14.19
C VAL A 389 8.41 17.20 13.13
N LEU A 390 8.81 16.88 11.90
CA LEU A 390 8.64 17.79 10.76
C LEU A 390 7.20 17.78 10.27
N ILE A 391 6.57 18.96 10.21
CA ILE A 391 5.20 19.13 9.69
C ILE A 391 5.24 20.16 8.55
N ALA A 392 4.80 19.74 7.35
CA ALA A 392 4.83 20.56 6.15
C ALA A 392 3.57 20.38 5.30
N ASP A 393 3.33 21.29 4.36
CA ASP A 393 2.26 21.11 3.38
C ASP A 393 2.60 19.96 2.42
N MET A 394 3.81 20.00 1.86
CA MET A 394 4.45 18.92 1.09
C MET A 394 5.96 19.07 1.19
N THR A 395 6.70 18.06 0.77
CA THR A 395 8.17 18.13 0.66
C THR A 395 8.61 17.85 -0.76
N ASP A 396 9.76 18.38 -1.12
CA ASP A 396 10.48 18.10 -2.35
C ASP A 396 11.94 17.70 -2.01
N PRO A 397 12.78 17.34 -2.99
CA PRO A 397 14.14 16.88 -2.72
C PRO A 397 15.03 17.85 -1.93
N ASP A 398 14.74 19.13 -1.94
CA ASP A 398 15.51 20.14 -1.18
C ASP A 398 15.28 20.06 0.33
N TRP A 399 14.23 19.30 0.75
CA TRP A 399 13.92 19.07 2.17
C TRP A 399 14.69 17.90 2.81
N GLU A 400 15.41 17.10 2.02
CA GLU A 400 16.12 15.92 2.53
C GLU A 400 17.04 16.20 3.75
N PRO A 401 17.83 17.31 3.79
CA PRO A 401 18.67 17.59 4.95
C PRO A 401 17.93 17.78 6.26
N VAL A 402 16.71 18.33 6.21
CA VAL A 402 15.88 18.52 7.40
C VAL A 402 15.13 17.25 7.76
N MET A 403 14.70 16.48 6.77
CA MET A 403 14.03 15.19 6.99
C MET A 403 14.93 14.19 7.72
N LYS A 404 16.25 14.23 7.48
CA LYS A 404 17.25 13.40 8.19
C LYS A 404 17.34 13.67 9.70
N ARG A 405 16.95 14.85 10.16
CA ARG A 405 16.94 15.21 11.58
C ARG A 405 15.64 14.83 12.29
N ALA A 406 14.58 14.67 11.53
CA ALA A 406 13.24 14.45 12.07
C ALA A 406 13.10 13.05 12.71
N SER A 407 12.38 12.99 13.83
CA SER A 407 11.92 11.71 14.44
C SER A 407 10.69 11.16 13.74
N ALA A 408 9.93 12.00 13.06
CA ALA A 408 8.79 11.66 12.22
C ALA A 408 8.50 12.80 11.24
N ILE A 409 7.78 12.48 10.15
CA ILE A 409 7.42 13.42 9.10
C ILE A 409 5.92 13.42 8.91
N VAL A 410 5.31 14.60 8.79
CA VAL A 410 3.87 14.75 8.53
C VAL A 410 3.67 15.73 7.37
N THR A 411 2.87 15.33 6.37
CA THR A 411 2.51 16.22 5.26
C THR A 411 1.01 16.31 5.06
N ASN A 412 0.52 17.50 4.67
CA ASN A 412 -0.88 17.67 4.30
C ASN A 412 -1.22 16.95 3.00
N ARG A 413 -0.29 16.94 2.05
CA ARG A 413 -0.46 16.36 0.70
C ARG A 413 0.44 15.16 0.51
N GLY A 414 0.09 14.36 -0.49
CA GLY A 414 0.86 13.24 -0.95
C GLY A 414 0.24 11.89 -0.60
N GLY A 415 0.60 10.89 -1.38
CA GLY A 415 0.31 9.47 -1.15
C GLY A 415 1.58 8.71 -0.78
N ARG A 416 1.48 7.39 -0.68
CA ARG A 416 2.60 6.50 -0.33
C ARG A 416 3.77 6.51 -1.32
N THR A 417 3.60 7.13 -2.46
CA THR A 417 4.62 7.23 -3.53
C THR A 417 5.23 8.62 -3.65
N CYS A 418 4.82 9.57 -2.79
CA CYS A 418 5.37 10.93 -2.80
C CYS A 418 6.81 10.98 -2.25
N HIS A 419 7.49 12.08 -2.50
CA HIS A 419 8.86 12.31 -2.03
C HIS A 419 8.99 12.10 -0.51
N ALA A 420 8.09 12.68 0.30
CA ALA A 420 8.10 12.49 1.75
C ALA A 420 8.07 11.01 2.14
N ALA A 421 7.22 10.22 1.48
CA ALA A 421 7.08 8.79 1.75
C ALA A 421 8.34 8.00 1.35
N ILE A 422 8.93 8.29 0.20
CA ILE A 422 10.15 7.63 -0.28
C ILE A 422 11.32 7.89 0.68
N ILE A 423 11.57 9.15 1.00
CA ILE A 423 12.68 9.52 1.89
C ILE A 423 12.45 9.01 3.32
N ALA A 424 11.22 9.04 3.84
CA ALA A 424 10.91 8.47 5.15
C ALA A 424 11.25 6.97 5.24
N ARG A 425 10.98 6.19 4.16
CA ARG A 425 11.37 4.78 4.09
C ARG A 425 12.88 4.61 4.04
N GLU A 426 13.57 5.40 3.23
CA GLU A 426 15.05 5.37 3.14
C GLU A 426 15.70 5.69 4.48
N LEU A 427 15.20 6.68 5.19
CA LEU A 427 15.67 7.08 6.50
C LEU A 427 15.21 6.16 7.64
N GLY A 428 14.21 5.31 7.38
CA GLY A 428 13.62 4.42 8.37
C GLY A 428 12.85 5.15 9.48
N VAL A 429 12.31 6.36 9.21
CA VAL A 429 11.47 7.14 10.12
C VAL A 429 9.98 7.01 9.75
N PRO A 430 9.05 7.06 10.72
CA PRO A 430 7.62 7.05 10.41
C PRO A 430 7.21 8.33 9.71
N ALA A 431 6.30 8.22 8.73
CA ALA A 431 5.67 9.40 8.16
C ALA A 431 4.16 9.23 8.01
N VAL A 432 3.43 10.34 8.17
CA VAL A 432 2.00 10.44 7.88
C VAL A 432 1.82 11.42 6.74
N VAL A 433 1.35 10.93 5.60
CA VAL A 433 1.17 11.76 4.40
C VAL A 433 -0.30 11.93 4.06
N GLY A 434 -0.65 13.02 3.38
CA GLY A 434 -2.03 13.25 2.97
C GLY A 434 -2.99 13.59 4.12
N SER A 435 -2.51 14.20 5.21
CA SER A 435 -3.34 14.56 6.37
C SER A 435 -4.35 15.67 6.10
N GLY A 436 -4.18 16.45 5.04
CA GLY A 436 -5.08 17.52 4.62
C GLY A 436 -4.95 18.81 5.42
N ASN A 437 -4.74 18.74 6.72
CA ASN A 437 -4.84 19.91 7.61
C ASN A 437 -3.81 19.96 8.75
N ALA A 438 -2.85 19.06 8.84
CA ALA A 438 -1.91 18.98 9.96
C ALA A 438 -1.19 20.31 10.23
N THR A 439 -0.80 21.04 9.19
CA THR A 439 -0.15 22.36 9.33
C THR A 439 -1.05 23.46 9.91
N LYS A 440 -2.36 23.20 10.01
CA LYS A 440 -3.35 24.15 10.57
C LYS A 440 -3.80 23.80 11.97
N VAL A 441 -3.84 22.49 12.28
CA VAL A 441 -4.40 21.99 13.56
C VAL A 441 -3.32 21.69 14.58
N ILE A 442 -2.06 21.54 14.16
CA ILE A 442 -0.93 21.31 15.05
C ILE A 442 -0.16 22.63 15.21
N GLU A 443 0.05 23.02 16.45
CA GLU A 443 0.79 24.25 16.78
C GLU A 443 2.30 24.01 16.71
N ASP A 444 3.03 25.00 16.19
CA ASP A 444 4.50 24.97 16.18
C ASP A 444 5.02 24.96 17.63
N GLY A 445 5.91 24.01 17.93
CA GLY A 445 6.42 23.83 19.29
C GLY A 445 5.62 22.88 20.17
N GLN A 446 4.45 22.36 19.71
CA GLN A 446 3.64 21.40 20.43
C GLN A 446 4.34 20.02 20.48
N LEU A 447 4.28 19.34 21.63
CA LEU A 447 4.71 17.95 21.71
C LEU A 447 3.69 17.03 21.04
N VAL A 448 4.15 16.15 20.16
CA VAL A 448 3.29 15.21 19.43
C VAL A 448 3.92 13.83 19.34
N THR A 449 3.08 12.82 19.14
CA THR A 449 3.48 11.46 18.81
C THR A 449 2.85 11.06 17.48
N VAL A 450 3.68 10.64 16.53
CA VAL A 450 3.26 10.17 15.21
C VAL A 450 3.33 8.66 15.22
N SER A 451 2.18 8.00 15.07
CA SER A 451 2.06 6.55 15.03
C SER A 451 1.67 6.07 13.65
N CYS A 452 2.51 5.23 13.07
CA CYS A 452 2.26 4.44 11.86
C CYS A 452 2.07 2.95 12.18
N ALA A 453 1.95 2.59 13.46
CA ALA A 453 1.90 1.20 13.91
C ALA A 453 0.48 0.61 13.94
N GLU A 454 -0.55 1.38 13.57
CA GLU A 454 -1.96 1.03 13.76
C GLU A 454 -2.68 0.62 12.46
N GLY A 455 -1.96 0.51 11.36
CA GLY A 455 -2.48 0.10 10.05
C GLY A 455 -2.16 1.12 8.95
N ASP A 456 -3.01 1.19 7.94
CA ASP A 456 -2.85 2.09 6.79
C ASP A 456 -3.05 3.56 7.16
N THR A 457 -3.78 3.82 8.24
CA THR A 457 -3.96 5.17 8.77
C THR A 457 -2.88 5.47 9.80
N GLY A 458 -2.15 6.54 9.57
CA GLY A 458 -1.22 7.09 10.54
C GLY A 458 -1.89 8.18 11.36
N PHE A 459 -1.59 8.23 12.63
CA PHE A 459 -2.20 9.16 13.57
C PHE A 459 -1.16 10.10 14.17
N ILE A 460 -1.53 11.35 14.36
CA ILE A 460 -0.75 12.35 15.10
C ILE A 460 -1.50 12.62 16.40
N TYR A 461 -0.92 12.17 17.50
CA TYR A 461 -1.46 12.33 18.84
C TYR A 461 -0.87 13.54 19.54
N GLU A 462 -1.67 14.17 20.37
CA GLU A 462 -1.22 15.24 21.28
C GLU A 462 -0.33 14.65 22.37
N GLY A 463 0.79 15.30 22.66
CA GLY A 463 1.70 14.92 23.70
C GLY A 463 2.71 13.82 23.30
N LYS A 464 3.56 13.47 24.27
CA LYS A 464 4.53 12.39 24.13
C LYS A 464 3.95 11.12 24.75
N LEU A 465 3.37 10.25 23.91
CA LEU A 465 2.84 8.96 24.34
C LEU A 465 3.98 7.94 24.50
N GLY A 466 3.84 7.06 25.48
CA GLY A 466 4.71 5.91 25.65
C GLY A 466 4.48 4.87 24.55
N PHE A 467 5.55 4.24 24.07
CA PHE A 467 5.46 3.10 23.15
C PHE A 467 6.58 2.09 23.42
N GLU A 468 6.31 0.84 23.06
CA GLU A 468 7.26 -0.26 23.14
C GLU A 468 7.79 -0.61 21.76
N ARG A 469 9.04 -1.03 21.70
CA ARG A 469 9.70 -1.58 20.51
C ARG A 469 10.13 -3.01 20.80
N THR A 470 9.60 -3.95 20.02
CA THR A 470 9.98 -5.37 20.08
C THR A 470 10.72 -5.74 18.80
N THR A 471 11.88 -6.40 18.95
CA THR A 471 12.65 -6.92 17.81
C THR A 471 12.60 -8.45 17.84
N THR A 472 12.23 -9.07 16.72
CA THR A 472 12.11 -10.52 16.59
C THR A 472 13.02 -11.02 15.47
N ASP A 473 13.88 -12.00 15.76
CA ASP A 473 14.74 -12.67 14.78
C ASP A 473 14.02 -13.90 14.20
N LEU A 474 13.82 -13.91 12.88
CA LEU A 474 13.16 -15.00 12.14
C LEU A 474 14.15 -15.94 11.42
N GLY A 475 15.46 -15.66 11.49
CA GLY A 475 16.47 -16.35 10.66
C GLY A 475 16.66 -17.84 11.00
N ASN A 476 16.32 -18.29 12.20
CA ASN A 476 16.57 -19.65 12.68
C ASN A 476 15.40 -20.23 13.50
N MET A 477 14.19 -20.18 12.93
CA MET A 477 13.01 -20.74 13.59
C MET A 477 13.05 -22.28 13.57
N PRO A 478 12.89 -22.95 14.74
CA PRO A 478 12.77 -24.41 14.78
C PRO A 478 11.46 -24.87 14.10
N PRO A 479 11.34 -26.14 13.68
CA PRO A 479 10.08 -26.66 13.14
C PRO A 479 8.91 -26.45 14.10
N ALA A 480 7.77 -26.03 13.56
CA ALA A 480 6.57 -25.86 14.36
C ALA A 480 6.10 -27.19 14.97
N PRO A 481 5.76 -27.23 16.26
CA PRO A 481 5.29 -28.44 16.91
C PRO A 481 3.84 -28.80 16.52
N LEU A 482 3.06 -27.81 16.13
CA LEU A 482 1.69 -27.86 15.62
C LEU A 482 1.46 -26.69 14.66
N LYS A 483 0.31 -26.60 14.04
CA LYS A 483 -0.02 -25.46 13.16
C LYS A 483 -0.23 -24.20 13.99
N ILE A 484 0.67 -23.24 13.88
CA ILE A 484 0.51 -21.92 14.49
C ILE A 484 -0.07 -20.99 13.44
N MET A 485 -1.30 -20.56 13.67
CA MET A 485 -2.03 -19.63 12.83
C MET A 485 -2.12 -18.26 13.48
N MET A 486 -2.71 -17.30 12.80
CA MET A 486 -2.85 -15.94 13.30
C MET A 486 -4.31 -15.52 13.42
N ASN A 487 -4.61 -14.67 14.39
CA ASN A 487 -5.83 -13.88 14.46
C ASN A 487 -5.56 -12.52 13.79
N VAL A 488 -6.14 -12.28 12.62
CA VAL A 488 -5.96 -11.03 11.88
C VAL A 488 -7.32 -10.39 11.63
N ALA A 489 -7.55 -9.26 12.27
CA ALA A 489 -8.81 -8.54 12.16
C ALA A 489 -8.76 -7.44 11.08
N ASN A 490 -7.59 -6.83 10.87
CA ASN A 490 -7.39 -5.71 9.96
C ASN A 490 -6.70 -6.15 8.66
N PRO A 491 -7.40 -6.11 7.50
CA PRO A 491 -6.80 -6.43 6.21
C PRO A 491 -5.60 -5.54 5.82
N GLU A 492 -5.55 -4.31 6.33
CA GLU A 492 -4.47 -3.38 6.03
C GLU A 492 -3.11 -3.85 6.53
N ARG A 493 -3.09 -4.66 7.60
CA ARG A 493 -1.86 -5.23 8.17
C ARG A 493 -1.58 -6.65 7.67
N ALA A 494 -2.41 -7.17 6.76
CA ALA A 494 -2.32 -8.57 6.34
C ALA A 494 -0.96 -8.91 5.71
N PHE A 495 -0.44 -8.07 4.83
CA PHE A 495 0.86 -8.31 4.17
C PHE A 495 2.04 -8.25 5.14
N ASP A 496 1.96 -7.39 6.15
CA ASP A 496 2.95 -7.29 7.21
C ASP A 496 2.98 -8.58 8.06
N PHE A 497 1.79 -9.00 8.52
CA PHE A 497 1.64 -10.19 9.33
C PHE A 497 1.88 -11.47 8.56
N GLY A 498 1.55 -11.51 7.27
CA GLY A 498 1.81 -12.65 6.40
C GLY A 498 3.30 -13.03 6.28
N GLN A 499 4.21 -12.10 6.58
CA GLN A 499 5.65 -12.37 6.61
C GLN A 499 6.14 -13.07 7.87
N LEU A 500 5.31 -13.12 8.93
CA LEU A 500 5.62 -13.94 10.09
C LEU A 500 5.56 -15.42 9.74
N PRO A 501 6.35 -16.29 10.42
CA PRO A 501 6.17 -17.72 10.30
C PRO A 501 4.75 -18.10 10.76
N ASN A 502 3.98 -18.70 9.88
CA ASN A 502 2.59 -19.05 10.16
C ASN A 502 2.10 -20.22 9.29
N ALA A 503 1.03 -20.86 9.73
CA ALA A 503 0.29 -21.89 9.00
C ALA A 503 -1.05 -21.35 8.43
N GLY A 504 -1.21 -20.02 8.38
CA GLY A 504 -2.40 -19.35 7.88
C GLY A 504 -3.07 -18.43 8.90
N ILE A 505 -4.28 -18.01 8.60
CA ILE A 505 -5.12 -17.17 9.47
C ILE A 505 -6.26 -18.04 10.03
N GLY A 506 -6.25 -18.29 11.33
CA GLY A 506 -7.27 -19.12 12.00
C GLY A 506 -8.52 -18.36 12.39
N LEU A 507 -8.45 -17.03 12.44
CA LEU A 507 -9.60 -16.14 12.65
C LEU A 507 -9.43 -14.84 11.90
N ALA A 508 -10.24 -14.63 10.90
CA ALA A 508 -10.53 -13.33 10.30
C ALA A 508 -12.00 -12.99 10.58
N ARG A 509 -12.25 -11.78 11.10
CA ARG A 509 -13.59 -11.35 11.55
C ARG A 509 -14.22 -10.41 10.55
N LEU A 510 -15.32 -10.80 9.92
CA LEU A 510 -16.03 -9.94 8.95
C LEU A 510 -16.58 -8.67 9.57
N GLU A 511 -17.07 -8.73 10.81
CA GLU A 511 -17.58 -7.54 11.50
C GLU A 511 -16.54 -6.42 11.60
N MET A 512 -15.26 -6.74 11.71
CA MET A 512 -14.21 -5.73 11.71
C MET A 512 -14.06 -5.05 10.35
N ILE A 513 -14.16 -5.83 9.26
CA ILE A 513 -14.14 -5.28 7.90
C ILE A 513 -15.39 -4.43 7.66
N ILE A 514 -16.56 -4.93 8.08
CA ILE A 514 -17.82 -4.20 7.93
C ILE A 514 -17.77 -2.88 8.70
N ALA A 515 -17.30 -2.88 9.94
CA ALA A 515 -17.24 -1.68 10.77
C ALA A 515 -16.25 -0.63 10.22
N SER A 516 -15.04 -1.05 9.81
CA SER A 516 -13.96 -0.14 9.42
C SER A 516 -14.04 0.30 7.95
N HIS A 517 -14.38 -0.62 7.04
CA HIS A 517 -14.31 -0.34 5.59
C HIS A 517 -15.66 -0.04 4.95
N ILE A 518 -16.77 -0.44 5.57
CA ILE A 518 -18.13 -0.20 5.07
C ILE A 518 -18.85 0.82 5.94
N GLY A 519 -19.02 0.54 7.23
CA GLY A 519 -19.62 1.45 8.21
C GLY A 519 -21.12 1.65 8.04
N ILE A 520 -21.79 0.87 7.17
CA ILE A 520 -23.21 0.99 6.83
C ILE A 520 -23.92 -0.33 7.09
N HIS A 521 -25.10 -0.29 7.68
CA HIS A 521 -25.93 -1.48 7.86
C HIS A 521 -26.35 -2.07 6.50
N PRO A 522 -26.20 -3.38 6.24
CA PRO A 522 -26.47 -3.95 4.92
C PRO A 522 -27.92 -3.76 4.46
N ASN A 523 -28.91 -3.81 5.36
CA ASN A 523 -30.29 -3.54 5.00
C ASN A 523 -30.52 -2.06 4.61
N ALA A 524 -29.76 -1.12 5.15
CA ALA A 524 -29.83 0.27 4.73
C ALA A 524 -29.37 0.47 3.27
N LEU A 525 -28.42 -0.34 2.82
CA LEU A 525 -27.98 -0.35 1.42
C LEU A 525 -28.97 -1.07 0.49
N LEU A 526 -29.53 -2.20 0.95
CA LEU A 526 -30.56 -2.93 0.21
C LEU A 526 -31.86 -2.11 0.03
N GLU A 527 -32.19 -1.29 1.03
CA GLU A 527 -33.36 -0.40 1.03
C GLU A 527 -32.95 1.07 0.90
N TYR A 528 -31.93 1.35 0.11
CA TYR A 528 -31.38 2.70 -0.04
C TYR A 528 -32.45 3.76 -0.35
N ASP A 529 -33.38 3.44 -1.26
CA ASP A 529 -34.46 4.37 -1.67
C ASP A 529 -35.41 4.77 -0.54
N ARG A 530 -35.51 3.93 0.50
CA ARG A 530 -36.37 4.14 1.67
C ARG A 530 -35.70 4.95 2.80
N GLN A 531 -34.39 5.21 2.69
CA GLN A 531 -33.66 5.97 3.71
C GLN A 531 -34.07 7.46 3.69
N ASP A 532 -34.02 8.08 4.86
CA ASP A 532 -34.19 9.53 4.96
C ASP A 532 -33.01 10.29 4.29
N ALA A 533 -33.23 11.58 4.03
CA ALA A 533 -32.25 12.39 3.29
C ALA A 533 -30.89 12.52 4.00
N ALA A 534 -30.87 12.56 5.34
CA ALA A 534 -29.62 12.67 6.11
C ALA A 534 -28.81 11.36 6.05
N THR A 535 -29.50 10.21 6.15
CA THR A 535 -28.89 8.88 6.02
C THR A 535 -28.40 8.66 4.61
N LYS A 536 -29.19 9.01 3.57
CA LYS A 536 -28.76 8.93 2.16
C LYS A 536 -27.49 9.72 1.93
N LYS A 537 -27.41 10.96 2.41
CA LYS A 537 -26.21 11.78 2.26
C LYS A 537 -24.96 11.10 2.84
N LYS A 538 -25.06 10.52 4.04
CA LYS A 538 -23.94 9.77 4.66
C LYS A 538 -23.57 8.54 3.86
N ILE A 539 -24.55 7.83 3.28
CA ILE A 539 -24.31 6.68 2.42
C ILE A 539 -23.57 7.14 1.15
N ASP A 540 -24.08 8.17 0.45
CA ASP A 540 -23.50 8.69 -0.79
C ASP A 540 -22.04 9.11 -0.63
N GLU A 541 -21.70 9.74 0.51
CA GLU A 541 -20.33 10.11 0.85
C GLU A 541 -19.43 8.86 0.99
N LYS A 542 -19.94 7.77 1.56
CA LYS A 542 -19.20 6.53 1.77
C LYS A 542 -19.02 5.69 0.52
N ILE A 543 -20.05 5.65 -0.36
CA ILE A 543 -20.04 4.82 -1.56
C ILE A 543 -19.41 5.52 -2.78
N ALA A 544 -18.82 6.70 -2.60
CA ALA A 544 -18.17 7.43 -3.68
C ALA A 544 -17.17 6.55 -4.44
N GLY A 545 -17.24 6.58 -5.78
CA GLY A 545 -16.42 5.74 -6.66
C GLY A 545 -17.02 4.37 -6.99
N TYR A 546 -18.11 3.98 -6.36
CA TYR A 546 -18.79 2.70 -6.62
C TYR A 546 -20.10 2.92 -7.39
N SER A 547 -20.50 1.92 -8.19
CA SER A 547 -21.64 2.04 -9.12
C SER A 547 -23.00 2.03 -8.42
N ASP A 548 -23.10 1.35 -7.31
CA ASP A 548 -24.35 1.18 -6.57
C ASP A 548 -24.11 0.82 -5.10
N PRO A 549 -25.10 1.07 -4.21
CA PRO A 549 -24.96 0.81 -2.78
C PRO A 549 -24.70 -0.66 -2.42
N VAL A 550 -25.36 -1.60 -3.11
CA VAL A 550 -25.22 -3.03 -2.84
C VAL A 550 -23.89 -3.55 -3.37
N GLY A 551 -23.51 -3.13 -4.58
CA GLY A 551 -22.18 -3.42 -5.16
C GLY A 551 -21.05 -2.94 -4.27
N PHE A 552 -21.18 -1.75 -3.70
CA PHE A 552 -20.22 -1.23 -2.73
C PHE A 552 -20.01 -2.19 -1.53
N TYR A 553 -21.08 -2.70 -0.94
CA TYR A 553 -20.97 -3.63 0.19
C TYR A 553 -20.22 -4.90 -0.17
N VAL A 554 -20.63 -5.53 -1.28
CA VAL A 554 -20.03 -6.79 -1.75
C VAL A 554 -18.54 -6.57 -2.14
N ASP A 555 -18.26 -5.49 -2.85
CA ASP A 555 -16.91 -5.17 -3.30
C ASP A 555 -15.96 -4.94 -2.13
N ARG A 556 -16.36 -4.08 -1.19
CA ARG A 556 -15.53 -3.76 -0.01
C ARG A 556 -15.31 -4.96 0.89
N LEU A 557 -16.34 -5.79 1.07
CA LEU A 557 -16.22 -7.01 1.85
C LEU A 557 -15.31 -8.04 1.17
N ALA A 558 -15.49 -8.25 -0.14
CA ALA A 558 -14.63 -9.12 -0.94
C ALA A 558 -13.17 -8.65 -0.96
N GLU A 559 -12.93 -7.36 -1.08
CA GLU A 559 -11.58 -6.77 -1.03
C GLU A 559 -10.88 -7.08 0.30
N GLY A 560 -11.55 -6.90 1.43
CA GLY A 560 -10.99 -7.22 2.75
C GLY A 560 -10.68 -8.71 2.89
N ILE A 561 -11.61 -9.58 2.50
CA ILE A 561 -11.42 -11.03 2.54
C ILE A 561 -10.29 -11.47 1.61
N ALA A 562 -10.26 -10.96 0.37
CA ALA A 562 -9.24 -11.30 -0.63
C ALA A 562 -7.84 -10.89 -0.18
N THR A 563 -7.71 -9.72 0.42
CA THR A 563 -6.42 -9.24 0.95
C THR A 563 -5.88 -10.17 2.04
N LEU A 564 -6.73 -10.56 3.00
CA LEU A 564 -6.35 -11.53 4.04
C LEU A 564 -5.98 -12.89 3.43
N THR A 565 -6.77 -13.37 2.47
CA THR A 565 -6.58 -14.68 1.86
C THR A 565 -5.31 -14.75 1.03
N ALA A 566 -5.01 -13.69 0.27
CA ALA A 566 -3.79 -13.59 -0.54
C ALA A 566 -2.52 -13.48 0.31
N SER A 567 -2.59 -12.83 1.49
CA SER A 567 -1.41 -12.53 2.31
C SER A 567 -0.68 -13.75 2.86
N VAL A 568 -1.36 -14.86 2.99
CA VAL A 568 -0.81 -16.13 3.54
C VAL A 568 -0.98 -17.32 2.58
N ALA A 569 -1.43 -17.08 1.35
CA ALA A 569 -1.60 -18.17 0.37
C ALA A 569 -0.30 -18.94 0.16
N PRO A 570 -0.36 -20.28 0.02
CA PRO A 570 -1.54 -21.15 -0.06
C PRO A 570 -2.12 -21.62 1.28
N ASN A 571 -1.64 -21.11 2.41
CA ASN A 571 -2.13 -21.50 3.73
C ASN A 571 -3.60 -21.09 3.92
N ALA A 572 -4.33 -21.86 4.72
CA ALA A 572 -5.76 -21.65 4.95
C ALA A 572 -6.04 -20.32 5.66
N VAL A 573 -7.12 -19.67 5.26
CA VAL A 573 -7.72 -18.52 5.95
C VAL A 573 -9.15 -18.88 6.35
N ILE A 574 -9.43 -18.83 7.64
CA ILE A 574 -10.76 -19.12 8.19
C ILE A 574 -11.44 -17.78 8.48
N VAL A 575 -12.40 -17.43 7.65
CA VAL A 575 -13.19 -16.21 7.80
C VAL A 575 -14.46 -16.51 8.58
N ARG A 576 -14.59 -15.91 9.75
CA ARG A 576 -15.81 -15.95 10.52
C ARG A 576 -16.82 -14.97 9.93
N LEU A 577 -17.98 -15.48 9.50
CA LEU A 577 -19.08 -14.65 9.05
C LEU A 577 -19.55 -13.72 10.17
N SER A 578 -20.22 -12.63 9.82
CA SER A 578 -20.47 -11.51 10.74
C SER A 578 -21.13 -11.95 12.05
N ASP A 579 -20.59 -11.50 13.17
CA ASP A 579 -21.06 -11.81 14.52
C ASP A 579 -21.31 -10.54 15.33
N PHE A 580 -21.90 -9.54 14.70
CA PHE A 580 -22.39 -8.36 15.42
C PHE A 580 -23.57 -8.69 16.31
N LYS A 581 -23.55 -8.11 17.48
CA LYS A 581 -24.74 -8.03 18.34
C LYS A 581 -25.69 -6.94 17.80
N SER A 582 -26.94 -6.99 18.20
CA SER A 582 -27.97 -6.02 17.78
C SER A 582 -27.56 -4.56 18.07
N ASN A 583 -27.00 -4.29 19.24
CA ASN A 583 -26.51 -2.96 19.59
C ASN A 583 -25.31 -2.50 18.73
N GLU A 584 -24.46 -3.40 18.31
CA GLU A 584 -23.31 -3.09 17.44
C GLU A 584 -23.79 -2.79 16.01
N TYR A 585 -24.68 -3.61 15.44
CA TYR A 585 -25.32 -3.34 14.15
C TYR A 585 -26.13 -2.02 14.16
N ALA A 586 -26.80 -1.70 15.25
CA ALA A 586 -27.57 -0.45 15.41
C ALA A 586 -26.70 0.79 15.28
N ASN A 587 -25.40 0.71 15.61
CA ASN A 587 -24.45 1.82 15.52
C ASN A 587 -23.93 2.08 14.08
N LEU A 588 -24.14 1.17 13.15
CA LEU A 588 -23.81 1.39 11.75
C LEU A 588 -24.80 2.39 11.12
N ILE A 589 -24.37 3.09 10.07
CA ILE A 589 -25.23 4.05 9.35
C ILE A 589 -26.54 3.35 8.94
N GLY A 590 -27.67 3.90 9.34
CA GLY A 590 -29.01 3.37 9.10
C GLY A 590 -29.40 2.17 9.99
N GLY A 591 -28.50 1.65 10.83
CA GLY A 591 -28.70 0.41 11.59
C GLY A 591 -29.82 0.48 12.63
N SER A 592 -30.03 1.62 13.26
CA SER A 592 -31.07 1.81 14.29
C SER A 592 -32.49 1.54 13.78
N ASN A 593 -32.71 1.59 12.46
CA ASN A 593 -34.02 1.31 11.85
C ASN A 593 -34.33 -0.18 11.70
N TYR A 594 -33.30 -1.04 11.81
CA TYR A 594 -33.41 -2.48 11.50
C TYR A 594 -33.15 -3.38 12.70
N GLU A 595 -32.52 -2.86 13.75
CA GLU A 595 -32.08 -3.69 14.86
C GLU A 595 -33.06 -3.62 16.03
N PRO A 596 -33.39 -4.77 16.66
CA PRO A 596 -34.21 -4.80 17.86
C PRO A 596 -33.42 -4.29 19.07
N HIS A 597 -34.13 -3.72 20.02
CA HIS A 597 -33.56 -3.46 21.35
C HIS A 597 -33.62 -4.77 22.17
N GLU A 598 -32.47 -5.20 22.69
CA GLU A 598 -32.34 -6.41 23.50
C GLU A 598 -31.75 -6.09 24.87
N GLU A 599 -32.25 -6.72 25.92
CA GLU A 599 -31.72 -6.60 27.29
C GLU A 599 -30.30 -7.21 27.41
N ASN A 600 -30.06 -8.31 26.70
CA ASN A 600 -28.79 -9.02 26.68
C ASN A 600 -28.35 -9.34 25.24
N PRO A 601 -27.81 -8.36 24.49
CA PRO A 601 -27.37 -8.59 23.11
C PRO A 601 -26.29 -9.67 23.00
N MET A 602 -25.50 -9.89 24.06
CA MET A 602 -24.44 -10.90 24.09
C MET A 602 -24.95 -12.32 23.86
N ILE A 603 -26.13 -12.65 24.33
CA ILE A 603 -26.79 -13.95 24.17
C ILE A 603 -28.06 -13.87 23.32
N GLY A 604 -28.29 -12.77 22.66
CA GLY A 604 -29.47 -12.46 21.86
C GLY A 604 -29.35 -12.81 20.38
N PHE A 605 -29.81 -11.90 19.53
CA PHE A 605 -29.88 -12.06 18.09
C PHE A 605 -28.52 -11.81 17.42
N ARG A 606 -27.69 -12.87 17.36
CA ARG A 606 -26.33 -12.83 16.78
C ARG A 606 -25.96 -14.15 16.12
N GLY A 607 -24.99 -14.12 15.27
CA GLY A 607 -24.42 -15.29 14.60
C GLY A 607 -25.45 -16.10 13.79
N ALA A 608 -25.43 -17.39 13.93
CA ALA A 608 -26.25 -18.34 13.16
C ALA A 608 -27.75 -18.04 13.18
N SER A 609 -28.30 -17.59 14.31
CA SER A 609 -29.73 -17.23 14.41
C SER A 609 -30.13 -16.10 13.47
N ARG A 610 -29.20 -15.16 13.20
CA ARG A 610 -29.41 -14.04 12.32
C ARG A 610 -29.47 -14.47 10.85
N TYR A 611 -28.60 -15.40 10.45
CA TYR A 611 -28.50 -15.86 9.06
C TYR A 611 -29.73 -16.59 8.56
N VAL A 612 -30.43 -17.28 9.45
CA VAL A 612 -31.65 -18.02 9.13
C VAL A 612 -32.95 -17.22 9.32
N ASP A 613 -32.84 -16.03 9.88
CA ASP A 613 -33.99 -15.15 10.10
C ASP A 613 -34.34 -14.36 8.84
N PRO A 614 -35.64 -14.31 8.47
CA PRO A 614 -36.11 -13.59 7.29
C PRO A 614 -35.71 -12.12 7.25
N SER A 615 -35.62 -11.45 8.40
CA SER A 615 -35.26 -10.03 8.49
C SER A 615 -33.81 -9.73 8.10
N PHE A 616 -32.92 -10.72 8.11
CA PHE A 616 -31.52 -10.59 7.78
C PHE A 616 -31.06 -11.42 6.58
N SER A 617 -31.90 -12.29 6.05
CA SER A 617 -31.52 -13.23 4.98
C SER A 617 -30.98 -12.55 3.72
N ALA A 618 -31.56 -11.43 3.30
CA ALA A 618 -31.08 -10.65 2.15
C ALA A 618 -29.71 -10.01 2.42
N ALA A 619 -29.47 -9.53 3.64
CA ALA A 619 -28.18 -8.99 4.07
C ALA A 619 -27.12 -10.08 4.14
N PHE A 620 -27.47 -11.25 4.67
CA PHE A 620 -26.56 -12.40 4.73
C PHE A 620 -26.17 -12.91 3.33
N ALA A 621 -27.07 -12.85 2.38
CA ALA A 621 -26.76 -13.19 0.98
C ALA A 621 -25.62 -12.33 0.40
N LEU A 622 -25.45 -11.08 0.85
CA LEU A 622 -24.34 -10.22 0.42
C LEU A 622 -22.99 -10.72 0.95
N GLU A 623 -22.95 -11.23 2.18
CA GLU A 623 -21.73 -11.86 2.72
C GLU A 623 -21.37 -13.11 1.91
N CYS A 624 -22.33 -13.95 1.63
CA CYS A 624 -22.14 -15.15 0.80
C CYS A 624 -21.61 -14.78 -0.60
N LYS A 625 -22.17 -13.74 -1.22
CA LYS A 625 -21.75 -13.26 -2.52
C LYS A 625 -20.30 -12.77 -2.52
N ALA A 626 -19.87 -12.06 -1.46
CA ALA A 626 -18.49 -11.63 -1.31
C ALA A 626 -17.52 -12.83 -1.19
N VAL A 627 -17.87 -13.85 -0.40
CA VAL A 627 -17.07 -15.07 -0.27
C VAL A 627 -16.98 -15.82 -1.59
N LEU A 628 -18.08 -15.97 -2.32
CA LEU A 628 -18.11 -16.61 -3.65
C LEU A 628 -17.20 -15.89 -4.65
N ARG A 629 -17.25 -14.57 -4.66
CA ARG A 629 -16.40 -13.76 -5.53
C ARG A 629 -14.92 -14.03 -5.26
N VAL A 630 -14.51 -14.03 -3.99
CA VAL A 630 -13.12 -14.30 -3.62
C VAL A 630 -12.69 -15.70 -4.01
N ARG A 631 -13.50 -16.72 -3.71
CA ARG A 631 -13.16 -18.11 -4.00
C ARG A 631 -13.25 -18.47 -5.49
N ASN A 632 -14.38 -18.18 -6.11
CA ASN A 632 -14.71 -18.72 -7.43
C ASN A 632 -14.26 -17.79 -8.56
N GLU A 633 -14.48 -16.46 -8.43
CA GLU A 633 -14.11 -15.51 -9.47
C GLU A 633 -12.61 -15.18 -9.39
N MET A 634 -12.12 -14.78 -8.21
CA MET A 634 -10.72 -14.44 -8.00
C MET A 634 -9.82 -15.67 -7.86
N GLY A 635 -10.36 -16.84 -7.51
CA GLY A 635 -9.64 -18.10 -7.42
C GLY A 635 -8.75 -18.26 -6.18
N LEU A 636 -9.12 -17.60 -5.09
CA LEU A 636 -8.48 -17.72 -3.78
C LEU A 636 -9.18 -18.84 -2.99
N ASP A 637 -8.87 -20.09 -3.32
CA ASP A 637 -9.56 -21.29 -2.80
C ASP A 637 -9.06 -21.73 -1.41
N ASN A 638 -8.00 -21.14 -0.91
CA ASN A 638 -7.53 -21.33 0.47
C ASN A 638 -8.41 -20.63 1.53
N LEU A 639 -9.52 -20.03 1.14
CA LEU A 639 -10.51 -19.41 2.02
C LEU A 639 -11.52 -20.47 2.53
N TRP A 640 -11.64 -20.59 3.86
CA TRP A 640 -12.67 -21.37 4.55
C TRP A 640 -13.65 -20.43 5.24
N VAL A 641 -14.85 -20.91 5.50
CA VAL A 641 -15.90 -20.15 6.18
C VAL A 641 -16.14 -20.72 7.57
N MET A 642 -16.35 -19.85 8.55
CA MET A 642 -16.67 -20.22 9.93
C MET A 642 -18.00 -19.60 10.37
N ILE A 643 -18.85 -20.42 10.97
CA ILE A 643 -20.16 -20.02 11.46
C ILE A 643 -20.09 -19.76 12.96
N PRO A 644 -20.36 -18.53 13.43
CA PRO A 644 -20.36 -18.18 14.84
C PRO A 644 -21.69 -18.53 15.52
N PHE A 645 -21.63 -18.79 16.80
CA PHE A 645 -22.72 -18.81 17.74
C PHE A 645 -23.90 -19.73 17.34
N VAL A 646 -23.57 -20.96 16.99
CA VAL A 646 -24.55 -22.01 16.67
C VAL A 646 -25.04 -22.65 17.97
N ARG A 647 -26.30 -22.47 18.30
CA ARG A 647 -26.86 -22.92 19.59
C ARG A 647 -27.33 -24.36 19.59
N THR A 648 -27.99 -24.78 18.48
CA THR A 648 -28.62 -26.09 18.36
C THR A 648 -28.23 -26.80 17.06
N LEU A 649 -28.38 -28.12 17.03
CA LEU A 649 -28.15 -28.94 15.82
C LEU A 649 -29.07 -28.51 14.67
N GLU A 650 -30.33 -28.19 14.98
CA GLU A 650 -31.31 -27.73 13.98
C GLU A 650 -30.86 -26.41 13.34
N GLU A 651 -30.42 -25.44 14.16
CA GLU A 651 -29.89 -24.16 13.68
C GLU A 651 -28.65 -24.38 12.79
N GLY A 652 -27.76 -25.30 13.19
CA GLY A 652 -26.60 -25.67 12.39
C GLY A 652 -26.95 -26.21 11.02
N ARG A 653 -27.93 -27.12 10.93
CA ARG A 653 -28.41 -27.67 9.65
C ARG A 653 -29.04 -26.58 8.77
N LYS A 654 -29.86 -25.70 9.36
CA LYS A 654 -30.51 -24.61 8.63
C LYS A 654 -29.45 -23.63 8.06
N VAL A 655 -28.39 -23.33 8.79
CA VAL A 655 -27.32 -22.48 8.28
C VAL A 655 -26.59 -23.09 7.09
N ILE A 656 -26.30 -24.39 7.14
CA ILE A 656 -25.71 -25.10 5.99
C ILE A 656 -26.64 -25.03 4.77
N GLU A 657 -27.95 -25.22 4.95
CA GLU A 657 -28.94 -25.08 3.87
C GLU A 657 -28.95 -23.66 3.29
N VAL A 658 -28.93 -22.63 4.14
CA VAL A 658 -28.90 -21.21 3.70
C VAL A 658 -27.62 -20.90 2.93
N LEU A 659 -26.45 -21.39 3.39
CA LEU A 659 -25.19 -21.24 2.67
C LEU A 659 -25.25 -21.89 1.28
N GLU A 660 -25.78 -23.13 1.18
CA GLU A 660 -25.91 -23.85 -0.08
C GLU A 660 -26.89 -23.13 -1.04
N GLN A 661 -28.01 -22.60 -0.53
CA GLN A 661 -28.95 -21.78 -1.31
C GLN A 661 -28.29 -20.51 -1.86
N ASN A 662 -27.28 -19.96 -1.16
CA ASN A 662 -26.50 -18.82 -1.60
C ASN A 662 -25.22 -19.21 -2.36
N GLY A 663 -25.09 -20.48 -2.80
CA GLY A 663 -23.98 -20.96 -3.63
C GLY A 663 -22.74 -21.42 -2.87
N LEU A 664 -22.73 -21.38 -1.55
CA LEU A 664 -21.63 -21.87 -0.71
C LEU A 664 -21.89 -23.32 -0.28
N LYS A 665 -21.58 -24.24 -1.16
CA LYS A 665 -21.80 -25.68 -0.92
C LYS A 665 -20.56 -26.31 -0.27
N GLN A 666 -20.78 -26.95 0.85
CA GLN A 666 -19.75 -27.68 1.59
C GLN A 666 -19.06 -28.72 0.70
N GLY A 667 -17.73 -28.73 0.70
CA GLY A 667 -16.89 -29.62 -0.10
C GLY A 667 -16.69 -29.19 -1.56
N GLU A 668 -17.53 -28.31 -2.11
CA GLU A 668 -17.38 -27.85 -3.49
C GLU A 668 -16.15 -26.99 -3.64
N ASN A 669 -15.30 -27.28 -4.62
CA ASN A 669 -13.99 -26.62 -4.81
C ASN A 669 -13.12 -26.59 -3.53
N GLY A 670 -13.26 -27.61 -2.66
CA GLY A 670 -12.52 -27.70 -1.41
C GLY A 670 -13.01 -26.77 -0.30
N LEU A 671 -14.21 -26.17 -0.43
CA LEU A 671 -14.78 -25.32 0.61
C LEU A 671 -15.00 -26.12 1.90
N LYS A 672 -14.40 -25.65 2.98
CA LYS A 672 -14.68 -26.13 4.33
C LYS A 672 -15.55 -25.14 5.08
N ILE A 673 -16.57 -25.66 5.77
CA ILE A 673 -17.44 -24.88 6.63
C ILE A 673 -17.17 -25.32 8.07
N ILE A 674 -16.49 -24.46 8.80
CA ILE A 674 -16.07 -24.69 10.18
C ILE A 674 -17.12 -24.08 11.11
N MET A 675 -17.40 -24.72 12.24
CA MET A 675 -18.22 -24.14 13.29
C MET A 675 -17.33 -23.52 14.38
N MET A 676 -17.65 -22.32 14.84
CA MET A 676 -17.05 -21.79 16.07
C MET A 676 -17.67 -22.53 17.26
N CYS A 677 -16.86 -23.31 17.95
CA CYS A 677 -17.24 -24.02 19.16
C CYS A 677 -17.08 -23.08 20.37
N GLU A 678 -18.15 -22.40 20.74
CA GLU A 678 -18.12 -21.30 21.71
C GLU A 678 -19.33 -21.27 22.65
N VAL A 679 -20.33 -22.08 22.40
CA VAL A 679 -21.46 -22.30 23.30
C VAL A 679 -21.25 -23.65 23.99
N PRO A 680 -21.46 -23.79 25.32
CA PRO A 680 -21.25 -25.07 26.01
C PRO A 680 -21.96 -26.26 25.36
N SER A 681 -23.16 -26.08 24.76
CA SER A 681 -23.85 -27.11 24.00
C SER A 681 -23.04 -27.68 22.84
N ASN A 682 -22.13 -26.87 22.24
CA ASN A 682 -21.30 -27.33 21.14
C ASN A 682 -20.30 -28.41 21.57
N ALA A 683 -19.73 -28.27 22.77
CA ALA A 683 -18.80 -29.23 23.31
C ALA A 683 -19.53 -30.48 23.84
N LEU A 684 -20.69 -30.29 24.45
CA LEU A 684 -21.52 -31.38 24.96
C LEU A 684 -22.06 -32.29 23.86
N LEU A 685 -22.44 -31.74 22.70
CA LEU A 685 -22.93 -32.42 21.51
C LEU A 685 -21.92 -32.39 20.35
N ALA A 686 -20.60 -32.44 20.71
CA ALA A 686 -19.55 -32.29 19.74
C ALA A 686 -19.60 -33.32 18.59
N ASP A 687 -19.92 -34.58 18.89
CA ASP A 687 -20.01 -35.62 17.88
C ASP A 687 -21.12 -35.33 16.86
N GLU A 688 -22.28 -34.86 17.32
CA GLU A 688 -23.43 -34.53 16.48
C GLU A 688 -23.20 -33.29 15.65
N PHE A 689 -22.57 -32.22 16.21
CA PHE A 689 -22.21 -31.03 15.42
C PHE A 689 -21.18 -31.34 14.36
N LEU A 690 -20.27 -32.27 14.60
CA LEU A 690 -19.27 -32.69 13.61
C LEU A 690 -19.84 -33.55 12.49
N GLU A 691 -21.06 -34.06 12.60
CA GLU A 691 -21.79 -34.63 11.43
C GLU A 691 -22.25 -33.53 10.45
N ILE A 692 -22.41 -32.29 10.94
CA ILE A 692 -22.91 -31.15 10.16
C ILE A 692 -21.75 -30.33 9.57
N PHE A 693 -20.71 -30.06 10.39
CA PHE A 693 -19.58 -29.17 10.05
C PHE A 693 -18.31 -29.95 9.75
N ASP A 694 -17.36 -29.30 9.02
CA ASP A 694 -16.08 -29.92 8.64
C ASP A 694 -15.04 -29.87 9.77
N GLY A 695 -15.34 -29.19 10.87
CA GLY A 695 -14.49 -29.10 12.02
C GLY A 695 -14.90 -27.98 12.96
N PHE A 696 -14.07 -27.78 13.99
CA PHE A 696 -14.23 -26.74 14.99
C PHE A 696 -13.09 -25.75 14.96
N SER A 697 -13.41 -24.48 15.18
CA SER A 697 -12.49 -23.48 15.72
C SER A 697 -13.06 -23.04 17.07
N ILE A 698 -12.33 -23.27 18.15
CA ILE A 698 -12.85 -23.03 19.48
C ILE A 698 -12.74 -21.54 19.81
N GLY A 699 -13.87 -20.90 20.08
CA GLY A 699 -13.98 -19.53 20.57
C GLY A 699 -13.97 -19.50 22.10
N SER A 700 -12.78 -19.63 22.70
CA SER A 700 -12.64 -19.79 24.15
C SER A 700 -13.15 -18.62 24.97
N ASN A 701 -13.21 -17.41 24.39
CA ASN A 701 -13.72 -16.23 25.09
C ASN A 701 -15.21 -16.39 25.43
N ASP A 702 -16.07 -16.62 24.43
CA ASP A 702 -17.50 -16.82 24.65
C ASP A 702 -17.77 -18.14 25.36
N LEU A 703 -17.00 -19.20 25.09
CA LEU A 703 -17.13 -20.48 25.79
C LEU A 703 -16.88 -20.31 27.30
N THR A 704 -15.86 -19.56 27.71
CA THR A 704 -15.56 -19.27 29.09
C THR A 704 -16.66 -18.44 29.75
N GLN A 705 -17.06 -17.35 29.10
CA GLN A 705 -18.13 -16.49 29.58
C GLN A 705 -19.43 -17.25 29.85
N LEU A 706 -19.86 -18.07 28.89
CA LEU A 706 -21.11 -18.85 29.00
C LEU A 706 -21.00 -20.03 29.95
N SER A 707 -19.83 -20.64 30.06
CA SER A 707 -19.60 -21.75 31.00
C SER A 707 -19.61 -21.30 32.45
N LEU A 708 -19.06 -20.12 32.72
CA LEU A 708 -18.97 -19.55 34.07
C LEU A 708 -20.15 -18.63 34.39
N GLY A 709 -21.02 -18.34 33.42
CA GLY A 709 -22.20 -17.48 33.62
C GLY A 709 -21.83 -16.06 34.01
N LEU A 710 -20.78 -15.50 33.39
CA LEU A 710 -20.28 -14.15 33.69
C LEU A 710 -20.20 -13.27 32.43
N ASP A 711 -20.29 -11.98 32.61
CA ASP A 711 -20.00 -10.99 31.59
C ASP A 711 -18.55 -10.51 31.73
N ARG A 712 -17.71 -10.83 30.71
CA ARG A 712 -16.30 -10.45 30.71
C ARG A 712 -16.04 -8.95 30.62
N ASP A 713 -17.04 -8.18 30.15
CA ASP A 713 -16.97 -6.74 30.04
C ASP A 713 -17.43 -6.01 31.31
N SER A 714 -17.95 -6.76 32.28
CA SER A 714 -18.38 -6.21 33.57
C SER A 714 -17.18 -5.94 34.48
N SER A 715 -16.96 -4.67 34.84
CA SER A 715 -15.90 -4.26 35.76
C SER A 715 -15.94 -4.96 37.14
N ILE A 716 -17.10 -5.50 37.51
CA ILE A 716 -17.33 -6.14 38.81
C ILE A 716 -16.90 -7.61 38.81
N VAL A 717 -17.28 -8.38 37.77
CA VAL A 717 -17.06 -9.83 37.75
C VAL A 717 -16.00 -10.28 36.74
N ALA A 718 -15.45 -9.39 35.91
CA ALA A 718 -14.45 -9.73 34.89
C ALA A 718 -13.20 -10.41 35.46
N HIS A 719 -12.87 -10.15 36.74
CA HIS A 719 -11.74 -10.79 37.44
C HIS A 719 -11.92 -12.30 37.63
N LEU A 720 -13.13 -12.84 37.45
CA LEU A 720 -13.43 -14.28 37.51
C LEU A 720 -13.21 -14.97 36.16
N PHE A 721 -13.02 -14.19 35.10
CA PHE A 721 -12.79 -14.71 33.75
C PHE A 721 -11.40 -15.32 33.65
N ASP A 722 -11.33 -16.63 33.49
CA ASP A 722 -10.09 -17.35 33.23
C ASP A 722 -10.37 -18.55 32.31
N GLU A 723 -9.81 -18.52 31.11
CA GLU A 723 -9.94 -19.57 30.10
C GLU A 723 -9.28 -20.89 30.55
N ARG A 724 -8.41 -20.84 31.57
CA ARG A 724 -7.78 -22.02 32.20
C ARG A 724 -8.63 -22.69 33.25
N ASN A 725 -9.82 -22.17 33.55
CA ASN A 725 -10.72 -22.77 34.54
C ASN A 725 -10.97 -24.26 34.23
N PRO A 726 -10.96 -25.15 35.25
CA PRO A 726 -11.16 -26.57 35.02
C PRO A 726 -12.44 -26.95 34.29
N ALA A 727 -13.54 -26.20 34.48
CA ALA A 727 -14.79 -26.44 33.75
C ALA A 727 -14.63 -26.13 32.25
N VAL A 728 -13.94 -25.03 31.93
CA VAL A 728 -13.64 -24.65 30.54
C VAL A 728 -12.71 -25.68 29.91
N LYS A 729 -11.62 -26.07 30.58
CA LYS A 729 -10.70 -27.11 30.09
C LYS A 729 -11.39 -28.44 29.80
N LYS A 730 -12.41 -28.84 30.56
CA LYS A 730 -13.19 -30.03 30.24
C LYS A 730 -13.93 -29.91 28.93
N LEU A 731 -14.57 -28.77 28.67
CA LEU A 731 -15.28 -28.53 27.41
C LEU A 731 -14.31 -28.46 26.22
N LEU A 732 -13.16 -27.80 26.39
CA LEU A 732 -12.08 -27.80 25.39
C LEU A 732 -11.61 -29.21 25.05
N SER A 733 -11.34 -30.05 26.05
CA SER A 733 -10.91 -31.44 25.88
C SER A 733 -11.97 -32.29 25.16
N MET A 734 -13.26 -32.11 25.49
CA MET A 734 -14.36 -32.82 24.82
C MET A 734 -14.40 -32.46 23.32
N ALA A 735 -14.35 -31.21 22.97
CA ALA A 735 -14.37 -30.75 21.58
C ALA A 735 -13.15 -31.26 20.78
N ILE A 736 -11.96 -31.16 21.35
CA ILE A 736 -10.72 -31.64 20.71
C ILE A 736 -10.77 -33.15 20.45
N LYS A 737 -11.15 -33.94 21.46
CA LYS A 737 -11.20 -35.40 21.36
C LYS A 737 -12.24 -35.87 20.35
N ALA A 738 -13.42 -35.27 20.34
CA ALA A 738 -14.46 -35.58 19.36
C ALA A 738 -14.01 -35.32 17.92
N ALA A 739 -13.44 -34.15 17.65
CA ALA A 739 -12.96 -33.79 16.32
C ALA A 739 -11.83 -34.73 15.86
N ARG A 740 -10.88 -35.02 16.72
CA ARG A 740 -9.78 -35.94 16.42
C ARG A 740 -10.29 -37.36 16.13
N ALA A 741 -11.22 -37.85 16.92
CA ALA A 741 -11.82 -39.19 16.71
C ALA A 741 -12.50 -39.31 15.35
N LYS A 742 -13.06 -38.21 14.84
CA LYS A 742 -13.70 -38.15 13.51
C LYS A 742 -12.73 -37.72 12.37
N GLY A 743 -11.46 -37.48 12.67
CA GLY A 743 -10.50 -37.00 11.66
C GLY A 743 -10.86 -35.64 11.09
N LYS A 744 -11.57 -34.79 11.84
CA LYS A 744 -11.96 -33.43 11.44
C LYS A 744 -11.08 -32.38 12.06
N TYR A 745 -11.02 -31.23 11.42
CA TYR A 745 -10.21 -30.08 11.87
C TYR A 745 -10.65 -29.63 13.28
N VAL A 746 -9.68 -29.32 14.13
CA VAL A 746 -9.90 -28.63 15.39
C VAL A 746 -8.77 -27.66 15.69
N GLY A 747 -9.12 -26.37 15.79
CA GLY A 747 -8.25 -25.30 16.20
C GLY A 747 -8.88 -24.49 17.32
N ILE A 748 -8.10 -23.55 17.86
CA ILE A 748 -8.55 -22.55 18.81
C ILE A 748 -8.19 -21.15 18.31
N CYS A 749 -9.11 -20.22 18.44
CA CYS A 749 -8.92 -18.84 18.02
C CYS A 749 -9.29 -17.79 19.08
N GLY A 750 -9.56 -18.23 20.31
CA GLY A 750 -9.75 -17.34 21.45
C GLY A 750 -8.45 -16.66 21.90
N GLN A 751 -8.55 -15.74 22.83
CA GLN A 751 -7.44 -14.95 23.31
C GLN A 751 -6.50 -15.75 24.25
N GLY A 752 -7.02 -16.77 24.91
CA GLY A 752 -6.33 -17.52 25.98
C GLY A 752 -4.92 -18.00 25.63
N PRO A 753 -4.67 -18.64 24.47
CA PRO A 753 -3.32 -19.08 24.13
C PRO A 753 -2.31 -17.95 23.91
N SER A 754 -2.76 -16.76 23.53
CA SER A 754 -1.91 -15.58 23.41
C SER A 754 -1.57 -14.98 24.79
N ASP A 755 -2.55 -14.95 25.68
CA ASP A 755 -2.40 -14.34 27.01
C ASP A 755 -1.76 -15.31 28.02
N HIS A 756 -1.95 -16.62 27.83
CA HIS A 756 -1.52 -17.68 28.75
C HIS A 756 -0.72 -18.75 28.00
N PRO A 757 0.59 -18.62 27.92
CA PRO A 757 1.46 -19.61 27.26
C PRO A 757 1.31 -21.04 27.77
N ASP A 758 1.00 -21.24 29.09
CA ASP A 758 0.71 -22.55 29.70
C ASP A 758 -0.57 -23.18 29.12
N LEU A 759 -1.53 -22.39 28.71
CA LEU A 759 -2.73 -22.90 28.03
C LEU A 759 -2.37 -23.43 26.63
N ALA A 760 -1.51 -22.74 25.89
CA ALA A 760 -1.04 -23.21 24.59
C ALA A 760 -0.29 -24.54 24.69
N GLU A 761 0.53 -24.72 25.73
CA GLU A 761 1.22 -25.97 26.02
C GLU A 761 0.24 -27.10 26.32
N TRP A 762 -0.75 -26.86 27.18
CA TRP A 762 -1.77 -27.84 27.51
C TRP A 762 -2.61 -28.23 26.27
N LEU A 763 -2.99 -27.30 25.43
CA LEU A 763 -3.71 -27.56 24.19
C LEU A 763 -2.91 -28.46 23.23
N MET A 764 -1.61 -28.23 23.11
CA MET A 764 -0.71 -29.09 22.34
C MET A 764 -0.70 -30.51 22.88
N GLN A 765 -0.68 -30.69 24.22
CA GLN A 765 -0.72 -32.00 24.87
C GLN A 765 -2.09 -32.70 24.65
N GLU A 766 -3.20 -31.96 24.62
CA GLU A 766 -4.53 -32.48 24.29
C GLU A 766 -4.63 -32.89 22.81
N GLY A 767 -3.67 -32.48 22.00
CA GLY A 767 -3.56 -32.81 20.57
C GLY A 767 -4.39 -31.96 19.67
N ILE A 768 -4.57 -30.69 19.98
CA ILE A 768 -5.20 -29.73 19.07
C ILE A 768 -4.40 -29.62 17.76
N GLU A 769 -5.06 -29.43 16.61
CA GLU A 769 -4.41 -29.34 15.31
C GLU A 769 -3.74 -27.98 15.09
N SER A 770 -4.42 -26.90 15.49
CA SER A 770 -3.90 -25.55 15.34
C SER A 770 -4.19 -24.66 16.55
N VAL A 771 -3.30 -23.72 16.78
CA VAL A 771 -3.47 -22.63 17.74
C VAL A 771 -3.34 -21.30 16.97
N SER A 772 -4.38 -20.48 17.02
CA SER A 772 -4.40 -19.18 16.39
C SER A 772 -4.07 -18.10 17.42
N LEU A 773 -3.07 -17.32 17.13
CA LEU A 773 -2.46 -16.35 18.06
C LEU A 773 -2.58 -14.92 17.52
N ASN A 774 -2.53 -13.98 18.42
CA ASN A 774 -2.27 -12.59 18.03
C ASN A 774 -0.88 -12.51 17.40
N PRO A 775 -0.70 -11.73 16.33
CA PRO A 775 0.57 -11.66 15.60
C PRO A 775 1.80 -11.34 16.45
N ASP A 776 1.63 -10.57 17.53
CA ASP A 776 2.69 -10.19 18.47
C ASP A 776 3.20 -11.35 19.33
N THR A 777 2.37 -12.38 19.55
CA THR A 777 2.71 -13.54 20.40
C THR A 777 3.14 -14.77 19.60
N VAL A 778 3.07 -14.74 18.27
CA VAL A 778 3.35 -15.89 17.38
C VAL A 778 4.73 -16.47 17.62
N VAL A 779 5.77 -15.65 17.58
CA VAL A 779 7.16 -16.13 17.61
C VAL A 779 7.52 -16.67 18.99
N ASP A 780 7.17 -15.97 20.05
CA ASP A 780 7.47 -16.39 21.42
C ASP A 780 6.78 -17.69 21.76
N THR A 781 5.51 -17.83 21.39
CA THR A 781 4.75 -19.07 21.60
C THR A 781 5.33 -20.21 20.76
N TRP A 782 5.68 -19.94 19.51
CA TRP A 782 6.31 -20.93 18.62
C TRP A 782 7.60 -21.50 19.25
N LEU A 783 8.52 -20.62 19.66
CA LEU A 783 9.78 -21.02 20.28
C LEU A 783 9.58 -21.82 21.57
N ARG A 784 8.60 -21.41 22.38
CA ARG A 784 8.25 -22.08 23.62
C ARG A 784 7.73 -23.50 23.38
N LEU A 785 6.77 -23.66 22.50
CA LEU A 785 6.18 -24.96 22.15
C LEU A 785 7.19 -25.90 21.45
N ALA A 786 8.08 -25.36 20.62
CA ALA A 786 9.14 -26.14 20.01
C ALA A 786 10.15 -26.71 21.02
N LYS A 787 10.51 -25.93 22.05
CA LYS A 787 11.37 -26.42 23.15
C LYS A 787 10.73 -27.57 23.92
N LEU A 788 9.44 -27.50 24.20
CA LEU A 788 8.73 -28.57 24.91
C LEU A 788 8.73 -29.86 24.09
N LYS A 789 8.47 -29.81 22.83
CA LYS A 789 8.47 -30.98 21.93
C LYS A 789 9.87 -31.62 21.80
N ALA A 790 10.93 -30.81 21.89
CA ALA A 790 12.30 -31.31 21.82
C ALA A 790 12.75 -32.00 23.13
N ASN A 791 12.11 -31.68 24.26
CA ASN A 791 12.45 -32.20 25.60
C ASN A 791 11.52 -33.34 26.06
N GLY A 792 10.45 -33.65 25.36
CA GLY A 792 9.51 -34.74 25.60
C GLY A 792 9.53 -35.78 24.50
#